data_ec2cafece3cadc088e25209d22a71809
#
_entry.id   ec2cafece3cadc088e25209d22a71809
#
_cell.length_a   1.000
_cell.length_b   1.000
_cell.length_c   1.000
_cell.angle_alpha   90.00
_cell.angle_beta   90.00
_cell.angle_gamma   90.00
#
_symmetry.space_group_name_H-M   'P 1'
#
loop_
_entity.id
_entity.type
_entity.pdbx_description
1 polymer ?
#
loop_
_entity_poly.entity_id
_entity_poly.type
_entity_poly.pdbx_seq_one_letter_code
_entity_poly.pdbx_strand_id
1 'polypeptide(L)'
;LFATHPSPMWVYDPQTLKFLAVNDAMVSLYGYSRRQLADMTVLDIRPDHERQRMQCAVTARSDIERRDSWLHLKADGETFEVQTYGRTIRFDGADAILAIVQDRSEFNLAKRQVEEAHIILNAIIENMPNGVFVKDMDADGAYIIFNAVSAAIDGKDPADVLGRRDNDIFSAETTKVFQESDRVAAASGEAYVYEARHRVADGSERIIKTTKKMLRLGADQPQRFLLGVSEDVTEARMFARKLERLALEDPLTGLANRAAFMEGLNEAMAAGGVVALAFLDVDNFKDINDTGGHSAGDALLRQLAARLTKTLPDTLVARLGGDEFALMARFPDAGEVDAFGERVQAVFNTPFVLENGEEMLSCSLGVALAPHHADSDEELLRLADIALYAAKEAGRATFRVYSPIMSAAAQRRRQMTAELREAIGRDELELHYQPLFRLGDRGLAGFEALVRWRHPRFGLIGPGHFIDLAETTGLIAPLGEWVLRRACSVAAGWPKESTMAVNLSPRQLQGSDIPKLVENTLDESGLEPHRLDLEITESVFVGDAEHSLALFRSLKALGVKISIDDFGAGYSSLAYLRDFPFDKIKLDRSFIADLDCNKGSLSIAKAVVAIASGFGATTVAEGIETDSQAATVTSLGFDFGQGYHLGRPLTLDAAQTLIMRHAPPAVSARKRLRRKV
;
A
#
# COMPACT_ATOMS: atom_id res chain seq x y z
N LEU A 1 -84.04 6.30 -48.40
CA LEU A 1 -82.98 5.48 -47.79
C LEU A 1 -81.59 5.81 -48.28
N PHE A 2 -81.31 5.96 -49.60
CA PHE A 2 -79.99 6.27 -50.13
C PHE A 2 -79.53 7.65 -49.67
N ALA A 3 -80.35 8.72 -49.82
CA ALA A 3 -79.93 10.09 -49.49
C ALA A 3 -79.57 10.29 -48.04
N THR A 4 -80.25 9.63 -47.06
CA THR A 4 -80.09 9.80 -45.61
C THR A 4 -79.28 8.65 -44.95
N HIS A 5 -78.70 7.74 -45.75
CA HIS A 5 -77.89 6.66 -45.19
C HIS A 5 -76.66 7.24 -44.46
N PRO A 6 -76.32 6.75 -43.23
CA PRO A 6 -75.20 7.28 -42.48
C PRO A 6 -73.82 7.04 -43.08
N SER A 7 -73.67 5.94 -43.85
CA SER A 7 -72.40 5.68 -44.56
C SER A 7 -72.34 6.45 -45.88
N PRO A 8 -71.21 7.01 -46.28
CA PRO A 8 -71.02 7.65 -47.56
C PRO A 8 -71.30 6.64 -48.68
N MET A 9 -72.16 7.03 -49.62
CA MET A 9 -72.58 6.21 -50.76
C MET A 9 -72.66 7.05 -52.00
N TRP A 10 -72.33 6.43 -53.14
CA TRP A 10 -72.53 6.99 -54.47
C TRP A 10 -72.86 5.95 -55.52
N VAL A 11 -73.43 6.43 -56.54
CA VAL A 11 -73.66 5.63 -57.77
C VAL A 11 -72.84 6.26 -58.84
N TYR A 12 -72.11 5.47 -59.62
CA TYR A 12 -71.35 5.97 -60.76
C TYR A 12 -71.48 5.11 -62.02
N ASP A 13 -71.29 5.72 -63.15
CA ASP A 13 -71.30 5.05 -64.44
C ASP A 13 -69.99 4.32 -64.68
N PRO A 14 -69.97 3.00 -64.89
CA PRO A 14 -68.77 2.22 -65.08
C PRO A 14 -67.98 2.53 -66.35
N GLN A 15 -68.59 3.21 -67.39
CA GLN A 15 -67.92 3.60 -68.60
C GLN A 15 -67.26 4.96 -68.56
N THR A 16 -68.00 5.92 -68.02
CA THR A 16 -67.52 7.34 -67.89
C THR A 16 -66.88 7.64 -66.55
N LEU A 17 -67.05 6.78 -65.60
CA LEU A 17 -66.62 6.93 -64.20
C LEU A 17 -67.23 8.14 -63.45
N LYS A 18 -68.24 8.79 -64.09
CA LYS A 18 -68.94 9.97 -63.51
C LYS A 18 -69.88 9.57 -62.37
N PHE A 19 -69.95 10.42 -61.35
CA PHE A 19 -71.00 10.24 -60.34
C PHE A 19 -72.38 10.48 -60.94
N LEU A 20 -73.27 9.52 -60.76
CA LEU A 20 -74.68 9.63 -61.12
C LEU A 20 -75.54 10.09 -59.93
N ALA A 21 -75.23 9.64 -58.76
CA ALA A 21 -75.87 10.06 -57.53
C ALA A 21 -74.91 9.95 -56.34
N VAL A 22 -75.01 10.84 -55.37
CA VAL A 22 -74.27 10.83 -54.13
C VAL A 22 -75.22 11.15 -52.95
N ASN A 23 -74.98 10.54 -51.81
CA ASN A 23 -75.76 10.76 -50.59
C ASN A 23 -75.20 11.90 -49.69
N ASP A 24 -75.93 12.32 -48.65
CA ASP A 24 -75.53 13.37 -47.74
C ASP A 24 -74.25 13.05 -47.00
N ALA A 25 -74.05 11.83 -46.58
CA ALA A 25 -72.84 11.34 -45.92
C ALA A 25 -71.58 11.48 -46.81
N MET A 26 -71.68 11.21 -48.13
CA MET A 26 -70.58 11.44 -49.07
C MET A 26 -70.19 12.91 -49.14
N VAL A 27 -71.17 13.81 -49.24
CA VAL A 27 -70.93 15.27 -49.26
C VAL A 27 -70.24 15.72 -47.98
N SER A 28 -70.73 15.25 -46.84
CA SER A 28 -70.18 15.62 -45.52
C SER A 28 -68.76 15.10 -45.32
N LEU A 29 -68.47 13.82 -45.68
CA LEU A 29 -67.15 13.22 -45.45
C LEU A 29 -66.10 13.76 -46.39
N TYR A 30 -66.44 13.93 -47.68
CA TYR A 30 -65.50 14.34 -48.71
C TYR A 30 -65.33 15.86 -48.86
N GLY A 31 -66.29 16.63 -48.32
CA GLY A 31 -66.23 18.10 -48.35
C GLY A 31 -66.57 18.76 -49.70
N TYR A 32 -66.87 17.99 -50.74
CA TYR A 32 -67.36 18.49 -52.05
C TYR A 32 -68.84 18.76 -52.01
N SER A 33 -69.28 19.88 -52.59
CA SER A 33 -70.69 20.10 -52.80
C SER A 33 -71.32 19.11 -53.80
N ARG A 34 -72.61 18.83 -53.71
CA ARG A 34 -73.31 17.97 -54.68
C ARG A 34 -73.12 18.42 -56.12
N ARG A 35 -73.06 19.76 -56.41
CA ARG A 35 -72.85 20.34 -57.74
C ARG A 35 -71.44 20.02 -58.24
N GLN A 36 -70.38 20.13 -57.41
CA GLN A 36 -69.04 19.74 -57.78
C GLN A 36 -68.95 18.20 -58.07
N LEU A 37 -69.52 17.36 -57.20
CA LEU A 37 -69.50 15.92 -57.39
C LEU A 37 -70.26 15.49 -58.71
N ALA A 38 -71.28 16.22 -59.14
CA ALA A 38 -71.97 15.90 -60.40
C ALA A 38 -71.11 16.13 -61.63
N ASP A 39 -70.09 16.98 -61.55
CA ASP A 39 -69.14 17.25 -62.62
C ASP A 39 -67.85 16.40 -62.51
N MET A 40 -67.66 15.68 -61.38
CA MET A 40 -66.48 14.87 -61.05
C MET A 40 -66.68 13.41 -61.42
N THR A 41 -65.53 12.69 -61.46
CA THR A 41 -65.45 11.24 -61.62
C THR A 41 -64.98 10.58 -60.33
N VAL A 42 -65.12 9.29 -60.20
CA VAL A 42 -64.57 8.50 -59.09
C VAL A 42 -63.02 8.56 -59.02
N LEU A 43 -62.37 9.02 -60.12
CA LEU A 43 -60.90 9.23 -60.14
C LEU A 43 -60.52 10.55 -59.42
N ASP A 44 -61.38 11.54 -59.42
CA ASP A 44 -61.05 12.84 -58.86
C ASP A 44 -61.02 12.87 -57.31
N ILE A 45 -61.64 11.89 -56.68
CA ILE A 45 -61.57 11.64 -55.22
C ILE A 45 -60.43 10.68 -54.88
N ARG A 46 -59.40 10.54 -55.73
CA ARG A 46 -58.24 9.67 -55.54
C ARG A 46 -56.96 10.41 -55.86
N PRO A 47 -55.87 10.16 -55.07
CA PRO A 47 -54.53 10.61 -55.43
C PRO A 47 -54.08 10.02 -56.77
N ASP A 48 -53.18 10.72 -57.48
CA ASP A 48 -52.77 10.33 -58.84
C ASP A 48 -52.26 8.87 -58.97
N HIS A 49 -51.55 8.38 -58.00
CA HIS A 49 -51.02 6.99 -57.97
C HIS A 49 -52.11 5.94 -57.77
N GLU A 50 -53.31 6.28 -57.26
CA GLU A 50 -54.44 5.34 -57.10
C GLU A 50 -55.39 5.37 -58.31
N ARG A 51 -55.34 6.40 -59.18
CA ARG A 51 -56.20 6.54 -60.34
C ARG A 51 -56.07 5.42 -61.34
N GLN A 52 -54.82 5.06 -61.68
CA GLN A 52 -54.55 3.96 -62.63
C GLN A 52 -55.03 2.62 -62.07
N ARG A 53 -54.84 2.37 -60.78
CA ARG A 53 -55.34 1.18 -60.07
C ARG A 53 -56.87 1.09 -60.17
N MET A 54 -57.59 2.24 -59.96
CA MET A 54 -59.04 2.28 -60.09
C MET A 54 -59.53 2.03 -61.49
N GLN A 55 -58.88 2.58 -62.55
CA GLN A 55 -59.20 2.31 -63.92
C GLN A 55 -59.08 0.83 -64.29
N CYS A 56 -58.00 0.19 -63.86
CA CYS A 56 -57.79 -1.24 -64.00
C CYS A 56 -58.86 -2.06 -63.27
N ALA A 57 -59.25 -1.59 -62.06
CA ALA A 57 -60.26 -2.28 -61.27
C ALA A 57 -61.64 -2.26 -61.88
N VAL A 58 -62.05 -1.19 -62.52
CA VAL A 58 -63.36 -1.10 -63.24
C VAL A 58 -63.36 -1.92 -64.55
N THR A 59 -62.25 -1.97 -65.29
CA THR A 59 -62.16 -2.72 -66.57
C THR A 59 -62.18 -4.25 -66.32
N ALA A 60 -61.78 -4.76 -65.18
CA ALA A 60 -61.72 -6.17 -64.85
C ALA A 60 -63.13 -6.76 -64.44
N ARG A 61 -64.21 -6.40 -65.15
CA ARG A 61 -65.64 -6.79 -64.89
C ARG A 61 -65.79 -8.21 -64.30
N SER A 62 -66.22 -8.30 -63.02
CA SER A 62 -66.79 -9.50 -62.44
C SER A 62 -68.00 -9.11 -61.56
N ASP A 63 -69.07 -9.83 -61.59
CA ASP A 63 -70.38 -9.65 -60.95
C ASP A 63 -70.30 -9.93 -59.40
N ILE A 64 -69.16 -9.76 -58.76
CA ILE A 64 -68.92 -10.09 -57.36
C ILE A 64 -68.83 -8.81 -56.52
N GLU A 65 -69.43 -8.83 -55.31
CA GLU A 65 -69.23 -7.80 -54.29
C GLU A 65 -67.75 -7.55 -54.13
N ARG A 66 -67.27 -6.34 -54.47
CA ARG A 66 -65.85 -6.03 -54.39
C ARG A 66 -65.58 -5.30 -53.11
N ARG A 67 -64.65 -5.87 -52.34
CA ARG A 67 -64.18 -5.27 -51.10
C ARG A 67 -62.73 -4.83 -51.35
N ASP A 68 -62.53 -3.53 -51.61
CA ASP A 68 -61.21 -2.98 -51.91
C ASP A 68 -60.85 -1.89 -50.86
N SER A 69 -59.57 -1.84 -50.50
CA SER A 69 -59.01 -0.72 -49.69
C SER A 69 -58.36 0.27 -50.62
N TRP A 70 -58.72 1.53 -50.44
CA TRP A 70 -58.26 2.66 -51.25
C TRP A 70 -57.79 3.84 -50.41
N LEU A 71 -56.92 4.69 -50.96
CA LEU A 71 -56.62 5.99 -50.46
C LEU A 71 -57.51 6.99 -51.24
N HIS A 72 -58.41 7.72 -50.52
CA HIS A 72 -59.28 8.70 -51.12
C HIS A 72 -58.80 10.10 -50.71
N LEU A 73 -59.23 11.11 -51.53
CA LEU A 73 -58.86 12.49 -51.41
C LEU A 73 -60.13 13.31 -51.08
N LYS A 74 -60.09 14.16 -50.05
CA LYS A 74 -61.13 15.14 -49.72
C LYS A 74 -60.93 16.44 -50.50
N ALA A 75 -61.92 17.32 -50.45
CA ALA A 75 -61.90 18.63 -51.13
C ALA A 75 -60.80 19.59 -50.62
N ASP A 76 -60.34 19.45 -49.41
CA ASP A 76 -59.23 20.22 -48.81
C ASP A 76 -57.84 19.65 -49.11
N GLY A 77 -57.78 18.55 -49.87
CA GLY A 77 -56.54 17.88 -50.23
C GLY A 77 -56.07 16.83 -49.22
N GLU A 78 -56.81 16.63 -48.12
CA GLU A 78 -56.49 15.54 -47.16
C GLU A 78 -56.75 14.18 -47.79
N THR A 79 -55.80 13.23 -47.58
CA THR A 79 -55.97 11.85 -47.97
C THR A 79 -56.33 10.98 -46.78
N PHE A 80 -57.24 10.02 -46.99
CA PHE A 80 -57.68 9.10 -45.93
C PHE A 80 -57.94 7.70 -46.46
N GLU A 81 -57.76 6.71 -45.59
CA GLU A 81 -57.89 5.32 -45.95
C GLU A 81 -59.34 4.86 -45.84
N VAL A 82 -59.84 4.31 -46.91
CA VAL A 82 -61.23 3.82 -46.98
C VAL A 82 -61.32 2.39 -47.43
N GLN A 83 -62.33 1.70 -46.96
CA GLN A 83 -62.75 0.41 -47.55
C GLN A 83 -64.05 0.64 -48.31
N THR A 84 -64.03 0.27 -49.62
CA THR A 84 -65.18 0.41 -50.45
C THR A 84 -65.84 -0.97 -50.76
N TYR A 85 -67.14 -0.96 -50.78
CA TYR A 85 -67.97 -2.10 -51.19
C TYR A 85 -68.74 -1.66 -52.40
N GLY A 86 -68.48 -2.23 -53.57
CA GLY A 86 -69.10 -1.93 -54.86
C GLY A 86 -69.99 -3.03 -55.31
N ARG A 87 -71.22 -2.71 -55.82
CA ARG A 87 -72.16 -3.65 -56.42
C ARG A 87 -72.78 -3.05 -57.62
N THR A 88 -72.89 -3.87 -58.70
CA THR A 88 -73.63 -3.45 -59.93
C THR A 88 -75.10 -3.39 -59.62
N ILE A 89 -75.77 -2.28 -60.07
CA ILE A 89 -77.21 -2.01 -59.93
C ILE A 89 -77.75 -1.49 -61.27
N ARG A 90 -79.04 -1.50 -61.45
CA ARG A 90 -79.72 -0.76 -62.52
C ARG A 90 -80.18 0.62 -61.95
N PHE A 91 -79.68 1.71 -62.53
CA PHE A 91 -79.99 3.09 -62.14
C PHE A 91 -80.44 3.84 -63.39
N ASP A 92 -81.65 4.43 -63.39
CA ASP A 92 -82.27 5.11 -64.50
C ASP A 92 -82.23 4.35 -65.84
N GLY A 93 -82.38 2.99 -65.79
CA GLY A 93 -82.43 2.14 -66.92
C GLY A 93 -81.09 1.68 -67.45
N ALA A 94 -79.95 2.17 -66.95
CA ALA A 94 -78.58 1.82 -67.33
C ALA A 94 -77.90 1.02 -66.24
N ASP A 95 -76.85 0.27 -66.55
CA ASP A 95 -75.98 -0.40 -65.57
C ASP A 95 -75.11 0.64 -64.87
N ALA A 96 -75.09 0.66 -63.53
CA ALA A 96 -74.32 1.55 -62.72
C ALA A 96 -73.69 0.80 -61.51
N ILE A 97 -72.69 1.34 -60.87
CA ILE A 97 -72.08 0.77 -59.67
C ILE A 97 -72.46 1.59 -58.49
N LEU A 98 -73.15 0.95 -57.52
CA LEU A 98 -73.36 1.53 -56.15
C LEU A 98 -72.13 1.19 -55.30
N ALA A 99 -71.47 2.23 -54.80
CA ALA A 99 -70.34 2.11 -53.83
C ALA A 99 -70.77 2.60 -52.45
N ILE A 100 -70.41 1.84 -51.41
CA ILE A 100 -70.54 2.22 -50.00
C ILE A 100 -69.08 2.35 -49.49
N VAL A 101 -68.82 3.34 -48.68
CA VAL A 101 -67.49 3.63 -48.17
C VAL A 101 -67.52 3.58 -46.65
N GLN A 102 -66.48 2.95 -46.09
CA GLN A 102 -66.21 2.94 -44.69
C GLN A 102 -64.83 3.56 -44.46
N ASP A 103 -64.78 4.65 -43.70
CA ASP A 103 -63.50 5.23 -43.22
C ASP A 103 -62.82 4.28 -42.24
N ARG A 104 -61.56 3.99 -42.50
CA ARG A 104 -60.72 3.09 -41.69
C ARG A 104 -59.53 3.81 -41.04
N SER A 105 -59.42 5.11 -41.18
CA SER A 105 -58.28 5.90 -40.77
C SER A 105 -57.99 5.75 -39.26
N GLU A 106 -58.99 5.92 -38.40
CA GLU A 106 -58.82 5.79 -36.95
C GLU A 106 -58.44 4.32 -36.54
N PHE A 107 -59.09 3.36 -37.15
CA PHE A 107 -58.81 1.93 -36.87
C PHE A 107 -57.37 1.57 -37.29
N ASN A 108 -56.95 1.98 -38.48
CA ASN A 108 -55.62 1.68 -38.97
C ASN A 108 -54.54 2.46 -38.19
N LEU A 109 -54.82 3.70 -37.77
CA LEU A 109 -53.92 4.48 -36.91
C LEU A 109 -53.74 3.81 -35.55
N ALA A 110 -54.83 3.41 -34.88
CA ALA A 110 -54.80 2.71 -33.58
C ALA A 110 -54.01 1.39 -33.69
N LYS A 111 -54.25 0.63 -34.79
CA LYS A 111 -53.52 -0.60 -35.04
C LYS A 111 -52.01 -0.38 -35.19
N ARG A 112 -51.63 0.64 -35.99
CA ARG A 112 -50.22 1.02 -36.16
C ARG A 112 -49.59 1.46 -34.85
N GLN A 113 -50.28 2.27 -34.05
CA GLN A 113 -49.79 2.68 -32.73
C GLN A 113 -49.54 1.53 -31.79
N VAL A 114 -50.42 0.50 -31.80
CA VAL A 114 -50.25 -0.73 -31.02
C VAL A 114 -49.04 -1.54 -31.51
N GLU A 115 -48.91 -1.69 -32.83
CA GLU A 115 -47.78 -2.41 -33.46
C GLU A 115 -46.43 -1.69 -33.16
N GLU A 116 -46.39 -0.37 -33.32
CA GLU A 116 -45.22 0.46 -32.98
C GLU A 116 -44.86 0.36 -31.49
N ALA A 117 -45.84 0.47 -30.59
CA ALA A 117 -45.63 0.31 -29.17
C ALA A 117 -45.05 -1.09 -28.81
N HIS A 118 -45.52 -2.14 -29.46
CA HIS A 118 -45.03 -3.51 -29.30
C HIS A 118 -43.55 -3.66 -29.75
N ILE A 119 -43.23 -3.08 -30.90
CA ILE A 119 -41.85 -3.08 -31.44
C ILE A 119 -40.92 -2.35 -30.45
N ILE A 120 -41.33 -1.18 -29.96
CA ILE A 120 -40.52 -0.39 -29.01
C ILE A 120 -40.31 -1.15 -27.70
N LEU A 121 -41.37 -1.72 -27.13
CA LEU A 121 -41.30 -2.49 -25.88
C LEU A 121 -40.37 -3.72 -26.00
N ASN A 122 -40.48 -4.46 -27.10
CA ASN A 122 -39.60 -5.59 -27.36
C ASN A 122 -38.16 -5.14 -27.54
N ALA A 123 -37.91 -4.05 -28.27
CA ALA A 123 -36.55 -3.52 -28.42
C ALA A 123 -35.96 -3.05 -27.05
N ILE A 124 -36.75 -2.46 -26.16
CA ILE A 124 -36.32 -2.11 -24.81
C ILE A 124 -35.95 -3.35 -24.02
N ILE A 125 -36.82 -4.36 -23.98
CA ILE A 125 -36.58 -5.59 -23.21
C ILE A 125 -35.34 -6.33 -23.71
N GLU A 126 -35.15 -6.45 -25.03
CA GLU A 126 -34.00 -7.13 -25.62
C GLU A 126 -32.67 -6.39 -25.43
N ASN A 127 -32.70 -5.05 -25.31
CA ASN A 127 -31.47 -4.26 -25.10
C ASN A 127 -31.25 -3.87 -23.62
N MET A 128 -32.05 -4.36 -22.68
CA MET A 128 -31.80 -4.18 -21.25
C MET A 128 -30.52 -4.94 -20.85
N PRO A 129 -29.65 -4.36 -19.99
CA PRO A 129 -28.44 -5.03 -19.53
C PRO A 129 -28.72 -6.19 -18.56
N ASN A 130 -29.95 -6.32 -18.10
CA ASN A 130 -30.41 -7.34 -17.17
C ASN A 130 -31.17 -8.45 -17.89
N GLY A 131 -31.07 -9.64 -17.34
CA GLY A 131 -31.96 -10.73 -17.76
C GLY A 131 -33.40 -10.40 -17.36
N VAL A 132 -34.32 -10.43 -18.34
CA VAL A 132 -35.75 -10.19 -18.08
C VAL A 132 -36.53 -11.41 -18.56
N PHE A 133 -37.35 -11.94 -17.66
CA PHE A 133 -38.27 -13.00 -17.99
C PHE A 133 -39.65 -12.74 -17.38
N VAL A 134 -40.65 -13.21 -18.06
CA VAL A 134 -42.03 -13.19 -17.55
C VAL A 134 -42.65 -14.58 -17.72
N LYS A 135 -43.28 -15.07 -16.64
CA LYS A 135 -44.03 -16.33 -16.64
C LYS A 135 -45.51 -16.05 -16.53
N ASP A 136 -46.32 -16.76 -17.28
CA ASP A 136 -47.78 -16.81 -17.13
C ASP A 136 -48.12 -17.84 -16.05
N MET A 137 -48.59 -17.34 -14.91
CA MET A 137 -48.90 -18.19 -13.75
C MET A 137 -50.26 -18.87 -13.86
N ASP A 138 -51.10 -18.43 -14.78
CA ASP A 138 -52.38 -19.10 -15.10
C ASP A 138 -52.18 -20.18 -16.17
N ALA A 139 -51.07 -20.15 -16.92
CA ALA A 139 -50.58 -21.20 -17.76
C ALA A 139 -49.48 -22.06 -17.11
N ASP A 140 -49.57 -22.24 -15.79
CA ASP A 140 -48.70 -23.13 -14.99
C ASP A 140 -47.22 -22.74 -15.04
N GLY A 141 -46.92 -21.42 -15.14
CA GLY A 141 -45.59 -20.86 -15.13
C GLY A 141 -44.85 -20.97 -16.47
N ALA A 142 -45.56 -21.01 -17.59
CA ALA A 142 -44.94 -20.97 -18.90
C ALA A 142 -44.26 -19.59 -19.16
N TYR A 143 -43.08 -19.60 -19.73
CA TYR A 143 -42.39 -18.38 -20.10
C TYR A 143 -43.00 -17.68 -21.29
N ILE A 144 -43.35 -16.41 -21.16
CA ILE A 144 -43.90 -15.59 -22.25
C ILE A 144 -42.95 -14.51 -22.72
N ILE A 145 -41.99 -14.15 -21.88
CA ILE A 145 -40.85 -13.25 -22.20
C ILE A 145 -39.58 -13.89 -21.65
N PHE A 146 -38.51 -13.90 -22.44
CA PHE A 146 -37.20 -14.36 -22.02
C PHE A 146 -36.18 -13.72 -22.98
N ASN A 147 -35.54 -12.60 -22.49
CA ASN A 147 -34.67 -11.80 -23.34
C ASN A 147 -33.28 -12.44 -23.54
N ALA A 148 -32.50 -11.86 -24.44
CA ALA A 148 -31.16 -12.35 -24.80
C ALA A 148 -30.20 -12.44 -23.57
N VAL A 149 -30.32 -11.54 -22.59
CA VAL A 149 -29.48 -11.56 -21.39
C VAL A 149 -29.87 -12.73 -20.47
N SER A 150 -31.17 -13.01 -20.28
CA SER A 150 -31.62 -14.22 -19.57
C SER A 150 -31.12 -15.49 -20.28
N ALA A 151 -31.14 -15.51 -21.62
CA ALA A 151 -30.62 -16.59 -22.42
C ALA A 151 -29.13 -16.83 -22.16
N ALA A 152 -28.33 -15.76 -22.08
CA ALA A 152 -26.90 -15.83 -21.82
C ALA A 152 -26.59 -16.30 -20.37
N ILE A 153 -27.36 -15.86 -19.39
CA ILE A 153 -27.23 -16.28 -17.99
C ILE A 153 -27.51 -17.77 -17.84
N ASP A 154 -28.62 -18.24 -18.41
CA ASP A 154 -29.08 -19.63 -18.22
C ASP A 154 -28.50 -20.60 -19.25
N GLY A 155 -27.81 -20.10 -20.26
CA GLY A 155 -27.26 -20.92 -21.34
C GLY A 155 -28.31 -21.61 -22.21
N LYS A 156 -29.44 -20.95 -22.45
CA LYS A 156 -30.61 -21.47 -23.20
C LYS A 156 -30.90 -20.57 -24.39
N ASP A 157 -31.41 -21.17 -25.46
CA ASP A 157 -31.97 -20.39 -26.57
C ASP A 157 -33.37 -19.88 -26.17
N PRO A 158 -33.71 -18.60 -26.36
CA PRO A 158 -35.06 -18.10 -26.11
C PRO A 158 -36.15 -18.90 -26.81
N ALA A 159 -35.91 -19.40 -28.01
CA ALA A 159 -36.85 -20.23 -28.77
C ALA A 159 -37.14 -21.57 -28.08
N ASP A 160 -36.20 -22.08 -27.29
CA ASP A 160 -36.37 -23.32 -26.55
C ASP A 160 -37.04 -23.10 -25.17
N VAL A 161 -37.14 -21.85 -24.74
CA VAL A 161 -37.69 -21.47 -23.40
C VAL A 161 -39.15 -20.98 -23.55
N LEU A 162 -39.41 -20.13 -24.54
CA LEU A 162 -40.74 -19.52 -24.69
C LEU A 162 -41.85 -20.60 -24.87
N GLY A 163 -42.92 -20.43 -24.10
CA GLY A 163 -44.06 -21.34 -24.05
C GLY A 163 -43.81 -22.60 -23.20
N ARG A 164 -42.62 -22.82 -22.68
CA ARG A 164 -42.29 -23.97 -21.82
C ARG A 164 -42.21 -23.58 -20.33
N ARG A 165 -42.16 -24.58 -19.46
CA ARG A 165 -42.13 -24.46 -18.00
C ARG A 165 -40.71 -24.77 -17.47
N ASP A 166 -40.40 -24.41 -16.23
CA ASP A 166 -39.11 -24.72 -15.59
C ASP A 166 -38.75 -26.21 -15.67
N ASN A 167 -39.71 -27.10 -15.42
CA ASN A 167 -39.51 -28.57 -15.47
C ASN A 167 -39.08 -29.08 -16.88
N ASP A 168 -39.45 -28.39 -17.92
CA ASP A 168 -39.17 -28.79 -19.31
C ASP A 168 -37.79 -28.31 -19.78
N ILE A 169 -37.19 -27.35 -19.03
CA ILE A 169 -36.01 -26.58 -19.47
C ILE A 169 -34.81 -26.83 -18.53
N PHE A 170 -35.04 -26.85 -17.22
CA PHE A 170 -33.99 -26.90 -16.21
C PHE A 170 -33.91 -28.24 -15.50
N SER A 171 -32.77 -28.48 -14.79
CA SER A 171 -32.62 -29.66 -13.95
C SER A 171 -33.65 -29.66 -12.79
N ALA A 172 -33.95 -30.81 -12.23
CA ALA A 172 -34.87 -30.93 -11.12
C ALA A 172 -34.45 -30.09 -9.89
N GLU A 173 -33.13 -29.94 -9.67
CA GLU A 173 -32.58 -29.14 -8.58
C GLU A 173 -32.80 -27.65 -8.82
N THR A 174 -32.44 -27.14 -10.01
CA THR A 174 -32.67 -25.74 -10.41
C THR A 174 -34.12 -25.38 -10.41
N THR A 175 -34.97 -26.25 -10.97
CA THR A 175 -36.44 -26.09 -10.99
C THR A 175 -37.02 -25.91 -9.58
N LYS A 176 -36.57 -26.72 -8.63
CA LYS A 176 -37.04 -26.61 -7.25
C LYS A 176 -36.74 -25.25 -6.62
N VAL A 177 -35.54 -24.71 -6.87
CA VAL A 177 -35.12 -23.37 -6.40
C VAL A 177 -36.01 -22.29 -7.04
N PHE A 178 -36.24 -22.39 -8.37
CA PHE A 178 -37.04 -21.40 -9.08
C PHE A 178 -38.50 -21.41 -8.63
N GLN A 179 -39.12 -22.59 -8.49
CA GLN A 179 -40.49 -22.72 -8.03
C GLN A 179 -40.70 -22.25 -6.58
N GLU A 180 -39.73 -22.51 -5.70
CA GLU A 180 -39.80 -22.01 -4.32
C GLU A 180 -39.71 -20.48 -4.28
N SER A 181 -38.78 -19.87 -5.05
CA SER A 181 -38.68 -18.41 -5.13
C SER A 181 -39.89 -17.76 -5.82
N ASP A 182 -40.51 -18.45 -6.81
CA ASP A 182 -41.74 -18.02 -7.46
C ASP A 182 -42.91 -18.05 -6.45
N ARG A 183 -43.00 -19.11 -5.63
CA ARG A 183 -44.01 -19.25 -4.58
C ARG A 183 -43.89 -18.16 -3.51
N VAL A 184 -42.65 -17.85 -3.09
CA VAL A 184 -42.43 -16.77 -2.12
C VAL A 184 -42.82 -15.41 -2.70
N ALA A 185 -42.44 -15.13 -3.94
CA ALA A 185 -42.80 -13.87 -4.63
C ALA A 185 -44.32 -13.75 -4.81
N ALA A 186 -45.02 -14.88 -5.09
CA ALA A 186 -46.46 -14.90 -5.22
C ALA A 186 -47.22 -14.65 -3.89
N ALA A 187 -46.65 -15.10 -2.77
CA ALA A 187 -47.23 -14.97 -1.46
C ALA A 187 -47.00 -13.59 -0.82
N SER A 188 -45.87 -12.95 -1.07
CA SER A 188 -45.47 -11.70 -0.44
C SER A 188 -46.26 -10.47 -0.91
N GLY A 189 -46.74 -10.46 -2.14
CA GLY A 189 -47.37 -9.31 -2.80
C GLY A 189 -46.39 -8.17 -3.11
N GLU A 190 -45.18 -8.24 -2.61
CA GLU A 190 -44.07 -7.31 -2.88
C GLU A 190 -42.99 -7.94 -3.76
N ALA A 191 -41.95 -7.17 -4.11
CA ALA A 191 -40.84 -7.71 -4.84
C ALA A 191 -39.98 -8.60 -3.92
N TYR A 192 -39.76 -9.84 -4.32
CA TYR A 192 -38.86 -10.76 -3.66
C TYR A 192 -37.50 -10.73 -4.32
N VAL A 193 -36.44 -10.45 -3.53
CA VAL A 193 -35.04 -10.31 -4.01
C VAL A 193 -34.20 -11.40 -3.35
N TYR A 194 -33.42 -12.11 -4.16
CA TYR A 194 -32.44 -13.06 -3.66
C TYR A 194 -31.19 -13.06 -4.53
N GLU A 195 -30.07 -13.51 -3.95
CA GLU A 195 -28.81 -13.74 -4.66
C GLU A 195 -28.48 -15.22 -4.62
N ALA A 196 -28.02 -15.76 -5.74
CA ALA A 196 -27.61 -17.14 -5.84
C ALA A 196 -26.33 -17.26 -6.69
N ARG A 197 -25.49 -18.25 -6.37
CA ARG A 197 -24.41 -18.64 -7.25
C ARG A 197 -24.99 -19.45 -8.40
N HIS A 198 -24.66 -19.04 -9.60
CA HIS A 198 -25.14 -19.65 -10.83
C HIS A 198 -23.97 -20.04 -11.72
N ARG A 199 -23.99 -21.28 -12.24
CA ARG A 199 -23.02 -21.69 -13.24
C ARG A 199 -23.56 -21.35 -14.61
N VAL A 200 -22.97 -20.34 -15.26
CA VAL A 200 -23.41 -19.88 -16.60
C VAL A 200 -22.89 -20.80 -17.70
N ALA A 201 -23.36 -20.57 -18.94
CA ALA A 201 -23.11 -21.43 -20.09
C ALA A 201 -21.60 -21.64 -20.40
N ASP A 202 -20.76 -20.68 -20.10
CA ASP A 202 -19.30 -20.76 -20.29
C ASP A 202 -18.58 -21.58 -19.20
N GLY A 203 -19.33 -22.12 -18.22
CA GLY A 203 -18.80 -22.90 -17.11
C GLY A 203 -18.30 -22.09 -15.92
N SER A 204 -18.29 -20.76 -16.01
CA SER A 204 -17.92 -19.86 -14.90
C SER A 204 -19.03 -19.81 -13.85
N GLU A 205 -18.64 -19.57 -12.58
CA GLU A 205 -19.59 -19.27 -11.51
C GLU A 205 -19.79 -17.76 -11.43
N ARG A 206 -21.07 -17.34 -11.42
CA ARG A 206 -21.48 -15.96 -11.26
C ARG A 206 -22.44 -15.81 -10.09
N ILE A 207 -22.52 -14.61 -9.53
CA ILE A 207 -23.49 -14.25 -8.50
C ILE A 207 -24.59 -13.48 -9.19
N ILE A 208 -25.78 -14.12 -9.30
CA ILE A 208 -26.94 -13.53 -9.93
C ILE A 208 -27.90 -13.06 -8.85
N LYS A 209 -28.21 -11.76 -8.88
CA LYS A 209 -29.24 -11.15 -8.07
C LYS A 209 -30.53 -11.12 -8.86
N THR A 210 -31.56 -11.86 -8.41
CA THR A 210 -32.86 -11.93 -9.08
C THR A 210 -33.94 -11.26 -8.24
N THR A 211 -34.66 -10.36 -8.88
CA THR A 211 -35.86 -9.72 -8.32
C THR A 211 -37.07 -10.29 -8.99
N LYS A 212 -38.01 -10.85 -8.23
CA LYS A 212 -39.27 -11.42 -8.72
C LYS A 212 -40.46 -10.65 -8.17
N LYS A 213 -41.45 -10.34 -9.03
CA LYS A 213 -42.65 -9.62 -8.64
C LYS A 213 -43.88 -10.19 -9.34
N MET A 214 -44.93 -10.43 -8.57
CA MET A 214 -46.24 -10.84 -9.13
C MET A 214 -46.94 -9.61 -9.70
N LEU A 215 -47.35 -9.71 -10.97
CA LEU A 215 -48.16 -8.72 -11.67
C LEU A 215 -49.57 -9.28 -11.88
N ARG A 216 -50.59 -8.42 -11.81
CA ARG A 216 -51.97 -8.73 -12.12
C ARG A 216 -52.45 -7.74 -13.18
N LEU A 217 -52.73 -8.23 -14.38
CA LEU A 217 -53.13 -7.41 -15.53
C LEU A 217 -54.54 -7.80 -15.98
N GLY A 218 -55.37 -6.80 -16.25
CA GLY A 218 -56.80 -6.96 -16.63
C GLY A 218 -57.77 -6.44 -15.57
N ALA A 219 -58.85 -5.81 -15.98
CA ALA A 219 -59.81 -5.18 -15.08
C ALA A 219 -60.86 -6.17 -14.51
N ASP A 220 -61.42 -7.04 -15.33
CA ASP A 220 -62.53 -7.93 -14.94
C ASP A 220 -62.10 -9.33 -14.48
N GLN A 221 -61.05 -9.89 -15.10
CA GLN A 221 -60.39 -11.14 -14.71
C GLN A 221 -58.89 -10.97 -14.82
N PRO A 222 -58.21 -10.52 -13.75
CA PRO A 222 -56.80 -10.22 -13.79
C PRO A 222 -55.97 -11.50 -13.97
N GLN A 223 -55.25 -11.60 -15.09
CA GLN A 223 -54.26 -12.62 -15.31
C GLN A 223 -53.05 -12.39 -14.44
N ARG A 224 -52.45 -13.47 -13.96
CA ARG A 224 -51.26 -13.42 -13.06
C ARG A 224 -50.00 -13.72 -13.81
N PHE A 225 -49.08 -12.77 -13.77
CA PHE A 225 -47.78 -12.91 -14.39
C PHE A 225 -46.68 -12.75 -13.31
N LEU A 226 -45.62 -13.51 -13.41
CA LEU A 226 -44.44 -13.35 -12.60
C LEU A 226 -43.35 -12.69 -13.44
N LEU A 227 -43.04 -11.43 -13.14
CA LEU A 227 -41.90 -10.72 -13.69
C LEU A 227 -40.64 -11.06 -12.89
N GLY A 228 -39.58 -11.51 -13.57
CA GLY A 228 -38.27 -11.69 -13.01
C GLY A 228 -37.24 -10.78 -13.71
N VAL A 229 -36.38 -10.16 -12.92
CA VAL A 229 -35.24 -9.39 -13.41
C VAL A 229 -33.98 -9.95 -12.74
N SER A 230 -33.04 -10.41 -13.56
CA SER A 230 -31.77 -11.01 -13.12
C SER A 230 -30.60 -10.11 -13.50
N GLU A 231 -29.76 -9.81 -12.55
CA GLU A 231 -28.57 -8.96 -12.67
C GLU A 231 -27.32 -9.75 -12.27
N ASP A 232 -26.29 -9.75 -13.10
CA ASP A 232 -24.99 -10.29 -12.74
C ASP A 232 -24.24 -9.25 -11.85
N VAL A 233 -24.14 -9.59 -10.57
CA VAL A 233 -23.47 -8.74 -9.57
C VAL A 233 -22.09 -9.27 -9.18
N THR A 234 -21.53 -10.20 -9.94
CA THR A 234 -20.25 -10.88 -9.62
C THR A 234 -19.12 -9.88 -9.46
N GLU A 235 -18.90 -9.03 -10.44
CA GLU A 235 -17.83 -8.02 -10.39
C GLU A 235 -18.06 -7.02 -9.25
N ALA A 236 -19.30 -6.53 -9.09
CA ALA A 236 -19.65 -5.60 -8.02
C ALA A 236 -19.36 -6.20 -6.63
N ARG A 237 -19.72 -7.48 -6.44
CA ARG A 237 -19.44 -8.19 -5.18
C ARG A 237 -17.95 -8.46 -4.97
N MET A 238 -17.21 -8.80 -6.02
CA MET A 238 -15.76 -8.97 -5.96
C MET A 238 -15.07 -7.64 -5.62
N PHE A 239 -15.46 -6.55 -6.26
CA PHE A 239 -14.93 -5.22 -5.95
C PHE A 239 -15.27 -4.78 -4.53
N ALA A 240 -16.50 -4.99 -4.08
CA ALA A 240 -16.89 -4.66 -2.70
C ALA A 240 -16.03 -5.41 -1.67
N ARG A 241 -15.84 -6.72 -1.85
CA ARG A 241 -14.96 -7.53 -0.98
C ARG A 241 -13.50 -7.09 -1.07
N LYS A 242 -13.02 -6.74 -2.27
CA LYS A 242 -11.65 -6.23 -2.43
C LYS A 242 -11.45 -4.90 -1.72
N LEU A 243 -12.44 -4.00 -1.81
CA LEU A 243 -12.41 -2.72 -1.10
C LEU A 243 -12.43 -2.93 0.43
N GLU A 244 -13.25 -3.83 0.93
CA GLU A 244 -13.32 -4.18 2.34
C GLU A 244 -11.98 -4.72 2.85
N ARG A 245 -11.35 -5.64 2.08
CA ARG A 245 -10.02 -6.14 2.40
C ARG A 245 -8.96 -5.04 2.38
N LEU A 246 -8.96 -4.18 1.38
CA LEU A 246 -8.01 -3.06 1.31
C LEU A 246 -8.23 -2.04 2.43
N ALA A 247 -9.45 -1.88 2.91
CA ALA A 247 -9.76 -0.98 4.01
C ALA A 247 -9.31 -1.52 5.38
N LEU A 248 -9.29 -2.84 5.58
CA LEU A 248 -9.12 -3.45 6.90
C LEU A 248 -7.91 -4.39 7.02
N GLU A 249 -7.32 -4.87 5.90
CA GLU A 249 -6.20 -5.82 5.91
C GLU A 249 -4.92 -5.19 5.32
N ASP A 250 -3.76 -5.63 5.80
CA ASP A 250 -2.46 -5.37 5.17
C ASP A 250 -2.28 -6.27 3.94
N PRO A 251 -2.00 -5.73 2.75
CA PRO A 251 -1.98 -6.49 1.50
C PRO A 251 -0.83 -7.52 1.41
N LEU A 252 0.24 -7.35 2.19
CA LEU A 252 1.38 -8.25 2.19
C LEU A 252 1.16 -9.47 3.08
N THR A 253 0.66 -9.23 4.29
CA THR A 253 0.57 -10.24 5.36
C THR A 253 -0.82 -10.81 5.56
N GLY A 254 -1.87 -10.10 5.10
CA GLY A 254 -3.26 -10.44 5.35
C GLY A 254 -3.72 -10.21 6.79
N LEU A 255 -2.89 -9.63 7.64
CA LEU A 255 -3.26 -9.21 8.99
C LEU A 255 -4.13 -7.94 8.96
N ALA A 256 -4.72 -7.60 10.10
CA ALA A 256 -5.36 -6.29 10.26
C ALA A 256 -4.38 -5.16 9.89
N ASN A 257 -4.87 -4.15 9.19
CA ASN A 257 -4.11 -2.93 8.98
C ASN A 257 -4.29 -1.96 10.17
N ARG A 258 -3.68 -0.78 10.11
CA ARG A 258 -3.78 0.24 11.16
C ARG A 258 -5.23 0.63 11.47
N ALA A 259 -6.10 0.75 10.46
CA ALA A 259 -7.49 1.16 10.65
C ALA A 259 -8.29 0.11 11.44
N ALA A 260 -8.22 -1.15 11.01
CA ALA A 260 -8.87 -2.26 11.69
C ALA A 260 -8.32 -2.49 13.12
N PHE A 261 -7.02 -2.27 13.31
CA PHE A 261 -6.41 -2.36 14.63
C PHE A 261 -6.93 -1.29 15.59
N MET A 262 -7.05 -0.04 15.13
CA MET A 262 -7.57 1.07 15.95
C MET A 262 -9.05 0.86 16.33
N GLU A 263 -9.85 0.36 15.40
CA GLU A 263 -11.24 0.00 15.66
C GLU A 263 -11.33 -1.08 16.74
N GLY A 264 -10.60 -2.18 16.58
CA GLY A 264 -10.57 -3.28 17.57
C GLY A 264 -10.01 -2.84 18.93
N LEU A 265 -9.01 -1.95 18.97
CA LEU A 265 -8.47 -1.39 20.22
C LEU A 265 -9.53 -0.57 20.96
N ASN A 266 -10.26 0.30 20.25
CA ASN A 266 -11.32 1.12 20.83
C ASN A 266 -12.45 0.27 21.39
N GLU A 267 -12.86 -0.77 20.65
CA GLU A 267 -13.86 -1.73 21.13
C GLU A 267 -13.40 -2.49 22.39
N ALA A 268 -12.15 -2.94 22.40
CA ALA A 268 -11.59 -3.66 23.54
C ALA A 268 -11.52 -2.78 24.79
N MET A 269 -11.09 -1.52 24.65
CA MET A 269 -11.06 -0.55 25.75
C MET A 269 -12.46 -0.22 26.27
N ALA A 270 -13.43 -0.03 25.38
CA ALA A 270 -14.82 0.24 25.75
C ALA A 270 -15.47 -0.94 26.49
N ALA A 271 -15.10 -2.17 26.17
CA ALA A 271 -15.62 -3.38 26.79
C ALA A 271 -15.08 -3.62 28.23
N GLY A 272 -14.06 -2.85 28.63
CA GLY A 272 -13.44 -2.92 29.97
C GLY A 272 -12.56 -4.17 30.18
N GLY A 273 -11.93 -4.25 31.34
CA GLY A 273 -10.90 -5.24 31.65
C GLY A 273 -9.49 -4.70 31.36
N VAL A 274 -8.47 -5.56 31.51
CA VAL A 274 -7.09 -5.18 31.21
C VAL A 274 -6.82 -5.43 29.72
N VAL A 275 -6.47 -4.37 29.00
CA VAL A 275 -6.06 -4.42 27.59
C VAL A 275 -4.56 -4.17 27.52
N ALA A 276 -3.82 -5.12 26.99
CA ALA A 276 -2.41 -4.93 26.66
C ALA A 276 -2.26 -4.58 25.19
N LEU A 277 -1.64 -3.46 24.94
CA LEU A 277 -1.15 -3.04 23.62
C LEU A 277 0.35 -3.26 23.57
N ALA A 278 0.81 -3.95 22.53
CA ALA A 278 2.23 -4.16 22.31
C ALA A 278 2.62 -3.73 20.89
N PHE A 279 3.72 -2.98 20.77
CA PHE A 279 4.42 -2.77 19.52
C PHE A 279 5.60 -3.72 19.42
N LEU A 280 5.71 -4.37 18.29
CA LEU A 280 6.78 -5.30 17.95
C LEU A 280 7.52 -4.77 16.71
N ASP A 281 8.83 -4.79 16.79
CA ASP A 281 9.74 -4.40 15.72
C ASP A 281 10.76 -5.52 15.54
N VAL A 282 11.03 -5.91 14.29
CA VAL A 282 12.00 -6.96 13.97
C VAL A 282 13.40 -6.37 14.01
N ASP A 283 14.22 -6.85 14.92
CA ASP A 283 15.58 -6.34 15.07
C ASP A 283 16.41 -6.58 13.79
N ASN A 284 17.10 -5.53 13.33
CA ASN A 284 17.96 -5.55 12.15
C ASN A 284 17.27 -5.95 10.83
N PHE A 285 15.96 -5.70 10.69
CA PHE A 285 15.21 -6.01 9.47
C PHE A 285 15.81 -5.37 8.21
N LYS A 286 16.43 -4.21 8.35
CA LYS A 286 17.11 -3.53 7.25
C LYS A 286 18.23 -4.39 6.66
N ASP A 287 19.01 -5.08 7.50
CA ASP A 287 20.13 -5.91 7.06
C ASP A 287 19.64 -7.10 6.21
N ILE A 288 18.44 -7.63 6.51
CA ILE A 288 17.79 -8.67 5.71
C ILE A 288 17.44 -8.14 4.31
N ASN A 289 16.87 -6.90 4.25
CA ASN A 289 16.58 -6.25 2.98
C ASN A 289 17.84 -5.92 2.17
N ASP A 290 18.87 -5.43 2.84
CA ASP A 290 20.13 -5.04 2.19
C ASP A 290 20.89 -6.27 1.64
N THR A 291 20.78 -7.43 2.30
CA THR A 291 21.45 -8.67 1.90
C THR A 291 20.63 -9.53 0.93
N GLY A 292 19.33 -9.70 1.19
CA GLY A 292 18.44 -10.60 0.43
C GLY A 292 17.46 -9.89 -0.48
N GLY A 293 17.50 -8.53 -0.55
CA GLY A 293 16.53 -7.72 -1.28
C GLY A 293 15.16 -7.66 -0.59
N HIS A 294 14.29 -6.79 -1.09
CA HIS A 294 12.93 -6.62 -0.55
C HIS A 294 12.08 -7.91 -0.59
N SER A 295 12.37 -8.83 -1.51
CA SER A 295 11.68 -10.12 -1.58
C SER A 295 11.93 -11.00 -0.35
N ALA A 296 13.16 -10.99 0.18
CA ALA A 296 13.50 -11.72 1.40
C ALA A 296 12.80 -11.10 2.63
N GLY A 297 12.79 -9.77 2.75
CA GLY A 297 12.03 -9.07 3.78
C GLY A 297 10.54 -9.36 3.73
N ASP A 298 9.93 -9.34 2.54
CA ASP A 298 8.52 -9.67 2.33
C ASP A 298 8.20 -11.13 2.74
N ALA A 299 9.10 -12.08 2.41
CA ALA A 299 8.95 -13.48 2.80
C ALA A 299 9.01 -13.65 4.32
N LEU A 300 9.95 -12.96 4.97
CA LEU A 300 10.06 -12.90 6.42
C LEU A 300 8.78 -12.38 7.09
N LEU A 301 8.27 -11.24 6.63
CA LEU A 301 7.07 -10.61 7.19
C LEU A 301 5.83 -11.51 7.06
N ARG A 302 5.68 -12.23 5.94
CA ARG A 302 4.60 -13.23 5.77
C ARG A 302 4.74 -14.40 6.74
N GLN A 303 5.95 -14.93 6.94
CA GLN A 303 6.19 -16.00 7.90
C GLN A 303 5.94 -15.54 9.33
N LEU A 304 6.39 -14.35 9.70
CA LEU A 304 6.18 -13.77 11.03
C LEU A 304 4.68 -13.58 11.30
N ALA A 305 3.93 -13.02 10.35
CA ALA A 305 2.49 -12.87 10.45
C ALA A 305 1.78 -14.22 10.72
N ALA A 306 2.13 -15.24 9.96
CA ALA A 306 1.57 -16.59 10.12
C ALA A 306 1.94 -17.21 11.48
N ARG A 307 3.17 -17.02 11.95
CA ARG A 307 3.62 -17.52 13.26
C ARG A 307 2.93 -16.81 14.42
N LEU A 308 2.82 -15.47 14.36
CA LEU A 308 2.12 -14.67 15.37
C LEU A 308 0.66 -15.10 15.50
N THR A 309 -0.06 -15.17 14.40
CA THR A 309 -1.48 -15.59 14.38
C THR A 309 -1.66 -17.01 14.94
N LYS A 310 -0.76 -17.93 14.61
CA LYS A 310 -0.83 -19.32 15.10
C LYS A 310 -0.52 -19.43 16.58
N THR A 311 0.46 -18.67 17.08
CA THR A 311 0.94 -18.76 18.47
C THR A 311 0.05 -17.98 19.44
N LEU A 312 -0.65 -16.96 18.93
CA LEU A 312 -1.44 -15.99 19.70
C LEU A 312 -2.90 -15.93 19.18
N PRO A 313 -3.69 -17.01 19.28
CA PRO A 313 -5.04 -17.07 18.66
C PRO A 313 -6.04 -16.04 19.25
N ASP A 314 -5.83 -15.63 20.51
CA ASP A 314 -6.70 -14.69 21.23
C ASP A 314 -6.18 -13.24 21.19
N THR A 315 -5.26 -12.95 20.26
CA THR A 315 -4.61 -11.65 20.12
C THR A 315 -4.96 -11.05 18.76
N LEU A 316 -5.42 -9.80 18.74
CA LEU A 316 -5.51 -9.04 17.50
C LEU A 316 -4.08 -8.66 17.07
N VAL A 317 -3.65 -9.20 15.94
CA VAL A 317 -2.34 -8.91 15.35
C VAL A 317 -2.54 -8.07 14.12
N ALA A 318 -1.82 -6.95 14.05
CA ALA A 318 -1.84 -6.04 12.91
C ALA A 318 -0.43 -5.71 12.44
N ARG A 319 -0.31 -5.36 11.16
CA ARG A 319 0.90 -4.74 10.62
C ARG A 319 0.62 -3.27 10.33
N LEU A 320 1.44 -2.38 10.92
CA LEU A 320 1.24 -0.94 10.80
C LEU A 320 1.99 -0.35 9.60
N GLY A 321 3.07 -1.00 9.18
CA GLY A 321 3.92 -0.62 8.04
C GLY A 321 5.35 -1.13 8.24
N GLY A 322 6.13 -1.27 7.17
CA GLY A 322 7.51 -1.74 7.29
C GLY A 322 7.62 -3.07 8.05
N ASP A 323 8.43 -3.09 9.09
CA ASP A 323 8.66 -4.19 10.05
C ASP A 323 7.91 -4.03 11.38
N GLU A 324 7.01 -3.04 11.47
CA GLU A 324 6.26 -2.74 12.67
C GLU A 324 4.94 -3.53 12.73
N PHE A 325 4.78 -4.30 13.80
CA PHE A 325 3.54 -4.99 14.15
C PHE A 325 2.95 -4.44 15.44
N ALA A 326 1.63 -4.44 15.51
CA ALA A 326 0.89 -4.14 16.72
C ALA A 326 0.10 -5.36 17.17
N LEU A 327 0.12 -5.63 18.45
CA LEU A 327 -0.60 -6.73 19.07
C LEU A 327 -1.50 -6.19 20.17
N MET A 328 -2.75 -6.66 20.24
CA MET A 328 -3.67 -6.32 21.31
C MET A 328 -4.25 -7.58 21.89
N ALA A 329 -4.09 -7.76 23.19
CA ALA A 329 -4.63 -8.87 23.96
C ALA A 329 -5.43 -8.35 25.16
N ARG A 330 -6.41 -9.14 25.59
CA ARG A 330 -7.21 -8.85 26.78
C ARG A 330 -6.88 -9.88 27.87
N PHE A 331 -6.71 -9.41 29.08
CA PHE A 331 -6.38 -10.24 30.23
C PHE A 331 -7.36 -10.02 31.38
N PRO A 332 -7.56 -11.03 32.23
CA PRO A 332 -8.30 -10.87 33.48
C PRO A 332 -7.61 -9.89 34.44
N ASP A 333 -6.27 -9.94 34.52
CA ASP A 333 -5.47 -9.04 35.31
C ASP A 333 -4.12 -8.75 34.67
N ALA A 334 -3.38 -7.75 35.20
CA ALA A 334 -2.11 -7.31 34.65
C ALA A 334 -0.94 -8.31 34.84
N GLY A 335 -1.12 -9.34 35.69
CA GLY A 335 -0.05 -10.32 35.99
C GLY A 335 0.26 -11.24 34.79
N GLU A 336 -0.60 -11.30 33.78
CA GLU A 336 -0.39 -12.14 32.60
C GLU A 336 0.49 -11.47 31.51
N VAL A 337 0.85 -10.19 31.69
CA VAL A 337 1.59 -9.44 30.67
C VAL A 337 2.99 -10.00 30.39
N ASP A 338 3.68 -10.49 31.41
CA ASP A 338 5.03 -11.03 31.23
C ASP A 338 4.97 -12.34 30.43
N ALA A 339 4.02 -13.22 30.75
CA ALA A 339 3.78 -14.45 29.96
C ALA A 339 3.37 -14.14 28.51
N PHE A 340 2.66 -13.05 28.28
CA PHE A 340 2.33 -12.58 26.92
C PHE A 340 3.61 -12.14 26.17
N GLY A 341 4.45 -11.33 26.80
CA GLY A 341 5.73 -10.88 26.22
C GLY A 341 6.63 -12.08 25.87
N GLU A 342 6.74 -13.05 26.78
CA GLU A 342 7.52 -14.30 26.55
C GLU A 342 6.96 -15.13 25.38
N ARG A 343 5.63 -15.24 25.25
CA ARG A 343 5.01 -15.95 24.13
C ARG A 343 5.28 -15.27 22.80
N VAL A 344 5.27 -13.94 22.76
CA VAL A 344 5.61 -13.19 21.55
C VAL A 344 7.07 -13.45 21.17
N GLN A 345 8.01 -13.37 22.12
CA GLN A 345 9.42 -13.64 21.86
C GLN A 345 9.67 -15.07 21.42
N ALA A 346 8.93 -16.04 21.96
CA ALA A 346 9.06 -17.44 21.58
C ALA A 346 8.77 -17.71 20.08
N VAL A 347 8.08 -16.81 19.39
CA VAL A 347 7.86 -16.89 17.93
C VAL A 347 9.18 -16.83 17.16
N PHE A 348 10.21 -16.22 17.74
CA PHE A 348 11.54 -16.04 17.16
C PHE A 348 12.54 -17.14 17.55
N ASN A 349 12.17 -18.08 18.42
CA ASN A 349 13.03 -19.18 18.85
C ASN A 349 13.31 -20.22 17.75
N THR A 350 12.65 -20.13 16.61
CA THR A 350 12.87 -21.01 15.46
C THR A 350 13.32 -20.19 14.26
N PRO A 351 14.29 -20.72 13.47
CA PRO A 351 14.79 -20.00 12.31
C PRO A 351 13.68 -19.63 11.32
N PHE A 352 13.86 -18.51 10.62
CA PHE A 352 13.05 -18.14 9.46
C PHE A 352 13.70 -18.69 8.20
N VAL A 353 12.89 -19.30 7.33
CA VAL A 353 13.38 -19.89 6.08
C VAL A 353 13.29 -18.85 4.98
N LEU A 354 14.43 -18.33 4.55
CA LEU A 354 14.53 -17.34 3.48
C LEU A 354 15.20 -17.99 2.25
N GLU A 355 15.19 -17.30 1.11
CA GLU A 355 15.81 -17.83 -0.12
C GLU A 355 17.30 -18.13 0.04
N ASN A 356 17.98 -17.36 0.90
CA ASN A 356 19.43 -17.46 1.14
C ASN A 356 19.78 -18.42 2.29
N GLY A 357 18.81 -19.07 2.91
CA GLY A 357 19.03 -19.99 4.03
C GLY A 357 18.11 -19.77 5.23
N GLU A 358 18.46 -20.39 6.34
CA GLU A 358 17.77 -20.23 7.61
C GLU A 358 18.43 -19.10 8.43
N GLU A 359 17.62 -18.15 8.90
CA GLU A 359 18.07 -17.00 9.67
C GLU A 359 17.43 -17.00 11.08
N MET A 360 18.26 -16.85 12.10
CA MET A 360 17.81 -16.63 13.48
C MET A 360 17.65 -15.11 13.70
N LEU A 361 16.43 -14.70 14.02
CA LEU A 361 16.09 -13.30 14.23
C LEU A 361 15.58 -13.09 15.65
N SER A 362 15.56 -11.82 16.05
CA SER A 362 14.97 -11.39 17.31
C SER A 362 13.98 -10.25 17.08
N CYS A 363 13.24 -9.92 18.12
CA CYS A 363 12.39 -8.74 18.12
C CYS A 363 12.54 -7.93 19.40
N SER A 364 12.31 -6.65 19.27
CA SER A 364 12.06 -5.75 20.40
C SER A 364 10.57 -5.55 20.56
N LEU A 365 10.07 -5.62 21.79
CA LEU A 365 8.65 -5.49 22.10
C LEU A 365 8.44 -4.46 23.21
N GLY A 366 7.55 -3.50 22.99
CA GLY A 366 7.12 -2.53 23.98
C GLY A 366 5.65 -2.71 24.32
N VAL A 367 5.32 -2.87 25.59
CA VAL A 367 3.95 -3.17 26.06
C VAL A 367 3.43 -2.07 26.97
N ALA A 368 2.20 -1.63 26.76
CA ALA A 368 1.45 -0.77 27.66
C ALA A 368 0.08 -1.36 27.99
N LEU A 369 -0.44 -1.05 29.18
CA LEU A 369 -1.67 -1.62 29.72
C LEU A 369 -2.72 -0.53 29.99
N ALA A 370 -3.94 -0.74 29.52
CA ALA A 370 -5.10 0.02 29.94
C ALA A 370 -5.94 -0.81 30.95
N PRO A 371 -6.49 -0.19 32.01
CA PRO A 371 -6.39 1.23 32.39
C PRO A 371 -5.17 1.55 33.28
N HIS A 372 -4.20 0.63 33.47
CA HIS A 372 -3.10 0.79 34.43
C HIS A 372 -2.13 1.92 34.05
N HIS A 373 -1.88 2.11 32.76
CA HIS A 373 -0.92 3.10 32.26
C HIS A 373 -1.63 4.24 31.55
N ALA A 374 -2.76 4.00 30.88
CA ALA A 374 -3.52 5.00 30.15
C ALA A 374 -5.01 4.67 30.10
N ASP A 375 -5.85 5.72 30.01
CA ASP A 375 -7.31 5.62 29.87
C ASP A 375 -7.76 5.91 28.43
N SER A 376 -6.85 6.36 27.53
CA SER A 376 -7.13 6.62 26.12
C SER A 376 -6.23 5.79 25.21
N ASP A 377 -6.73 5.50 24.01
CA ASP A 377 -6.01 4.78 22.94
C ASP A 377 -4.75 5.53 22.49
N GLU A 378 -4.85 6.86 22.29
CA GLU A 378 -3.70 7.69 21.89
C GLU A 378 -2.56 7.62 22.90
N GLU A 379 -2.89 7.73 24.20
CA GLU A 379 -1.89 7.65 25.26
C GLU A 379 -1.33 6.24 25.39
N LEU A 380 -2.17 5.21 25.26
CA LEU A 380 -1.72 3.82 25.31
C LEU A 380 -0.72 3.49 24.19
N LEU A 381 -1.00 3.94 22.95
CA LEU A 381 -0.10 3.81 21.80
C LEU A 381 1.24 4.51 22.08
N ARG A 382 1.19 5.73 22.57
CA ARG A 382 2.39 6.51 22.90
C ARG A 382 3.25 5.83 23.95
N LEU A 383 2.63 5.23 24.96
CA LEU A 383 3.34 4.56 26.05
C LEU A 383 3.94 3.21 25.62
N ALA A 384 3.25 2.47 24.75
CA ALA A 384 3.79 1.24 24.13
C ALA A 384 5.01 1.55 23.24
N ASP A 385 4.99 2.66 22.50
CA ASP A 385 6.13 3.10 21.68
C ASP A 385 7.34 3.48 22.56
N ILE A 386 7.12 4.20 23.67
CA ILE A 386 8.18 4.50 24.66
C ILE A 386 8.78 3.20 25.23
N ALA A 387 7.96 2.20 25.51
CA ALA A 387 8.42 0.92 26.02
C ALA A 387 9.21 0.13 24.96
N LEU A 388 8.76 0.17 23.68
CA LEU A 388 9.50 -0.42 22.56
C LEU A 388 10.88 0.21 22.40
N TYR A 389 10.92 1.53 22.45
CA TYR A 389 12.19 2.23 22.37
C TYR A 389 13.14 1.85 23.53
N ALA A 390 12.61 1.73 24.75
CA ALA A 390 13.39 1.26 25.91
C ALA A 390 13.88 -0.19 25.75
N ALA A 391 13.13 -1.06 25.08
CA ALA A 391 13.57 -2.40 24.73
C ALA A 391 14.75 -2.38 23.75
N LYS A 392 14.67 -1.54 22.71
CA LYS A 392 15.78 -1.35 21.75
C LYS A 392 17.06 -0.83 22.42
N GLU A 393 16.94 0.10 23.36
CA GLU A 393 18.08 0.62 24.13
C GLU A 393 18.66 -0.40 25.12
N ALA A 394 17.87 -1.31 25.64
CA ALA A 394 18.34 -2.37 26.55
C ALA A 394 19.12 -3.48 25.87
N GLY A 395 19.47 -3.34 24.59
CA GLY A 395 20.25 -4.31 23.84
C GLY A 395 19.44 -5.11 22.82
N ARG A 396 18.18 -4.72 22.54
CA ARG A 396 17.25 -5.44 21.64
C ARG A 396 16.91 -6.86 22.14
N ALA A 397 16.32 -7.69 21.34
CA ALA A 397 15.96 -9.10 21.65
C ALA A 397 15.25 -9.24 23.03
N THR A 398 14.45 -8.27 23.42
CA THR A 398 13.78 -8.21 24.73
C THR A 398 12.43 -7.53 24.64
N PHE A 399 11.61 -7.74 25.66
CA PHE A 399 10.40 -6.93 25.84
C PHE A 399 10.50 -6.02 27.06
N ARG A 400 9.77 -4.92 27.01
CA ARG A 400 9.62 -3.99 28.14
C ARG A 400 8.15 -3.65 28.33
N VAL A 401 7.68 -3.78 29.55
CA VAL A 401 6.39 -3.22 29.96
C VAL A 401 6.64 -1.78 30.39
N TYR A 402 5.80 -0.86 29.92
CA TYR A 402 5.93 0.55 30.22
C TYR A 402 6.03 0.81 31.74
N SER A 403 6.88 1.73 32.09
CA SER A 403 6.93 2.32 33.44
C SER A 403 7.18 3.83 33.33
N PRO A 404 6.73 4.65 34.31
CA PRO A 404 6.91 6.11 34.30
C PRO A 404 8.37 6.56 34.15
N ILE A 405 9.32 5.74 34.62
CA ILE A 405 10.76 6.01 34.50
C ILE A 405 11.17 6.08 33.01
N MET A 406 10.57 5.29 32.16
CA MET A 406 10.85 5.28 30.69
C MET A 406 10.43 6.60 30.03
N SER A 407 9.27 7.15 30.39
CA SER A 407 8.85 8.48 29.91
C SER A 407 9.84 9.58 30.33
N ALA A 408 10.29 9.55 31.59
CA ALA A 408 11.28 10.50 32.06
C ALA A 408 12.64 10.37 31.34
N ALA A 409 13.07 9.13 31.04
CA ALA A 409 14.29 8.85 30.27
C ALA A 409 14.15 9.35 28.82
N ALA A 410 13.04 9.03 28.15
CA ALA A 410 12.77 9.48 26.78
C ALA A 410 12.71 11.02 26.68
N GLN A 411 12.09 11.68 27.65
CA GLN A 411 12.05 13.15 27.70
C GLN A 411 13.45 13.74 27.90
N ARG A 412 14.23 13.19 28.84
CA ARG A 412 15.62 13.61 29.07
C ARG A 412 16.47 13.46 27.81
N ARG A 413 16.32 12.34 27.08
CA ARG A 413 17.05 12.09 25.84
C ARG A 413 16.69 13.08 24.74
N ARG A 414 15.38 13.37 24.53
CA ARG A 414 14.95 14.39 23.56
C ARG A 414 15.55 15.76 23.88
N GLN A 415 15.52 16.12 25.17
CA GLN A 415 16.11 17.39 25.65
C GLN A 415 17.62 17.43 25.38
N MET A 416 18.34 16.35 25.74
CA MET A 416 19.78 16.26 25.54
C MET A 416 20.17 16.28 24.05
N THR A 417 19.34 15.71 23.16
CA THR A 417 19.54 15.81 21.71
C THR A 417 19.44 17.25 21.21
N ALA A 418 18.44 18.00 21.69
CA ALA A 418 18.27 19.40 21.32
C ALA A 418 19.44 20.26 21.83
N GLU A 419 19.83 20.05 23.10
CA GLU A 419 20.94 20.75 23.74
C GLU A 419 22.29 20.42 23.05
N LEU A 420 22.55 19.16 22.67
CA LEU A 420 23.75 18.76 21.95
C LEU A 420 23.84 19.42 20.56
N ARG A 421 22.72 19.50 19.84
CA ARG A 421 22.67 20.19 18.53
C ARG A 421 23.09 21.66 18.65
N GLU A 422 22.66 22.32 19.71
CA GLU A 422 23.03 23.71 19.98
C GLU A 422 24.49 23.82 20.43
N ALA A 423 24.97 22.88 21.28
CA ALA A 423 26.33 22.84 21.83
C ALA A 423 27.41 22.80 20.74
N ILE A 424 27.18 22.11 19.61
CA ILE A 424 28.10 22.05 18.47
C ILE A 424 28.36 23.44 17.89
N GLY A 425 27.38 24.36 17.98
CA GLY A 425 27.53 25.76 17.51
C GLY A 425 27.88 26.78 18.56
N ARG A 426 28.00 26.42 19.89
CA ARG A 426 28.09 27.33 21.02
C ARG A 426 29.29 27.02 21.89
N ASP A 427 30.48 26.95 21.49
CA ASP A 427 31.68 26.76 22.34
C ASP A 427 31.47 25.96 23.67
N GLU A 428 30.42 25.05 23.69
CA GLU A 428 30.16 24.18 24.82
C GLU A 428 30.91 22.85 24.72
N LEU A 429 31.54 22.60 23.59
CA LEU A 429 32.38 21.43 23.36
C LEU A 429 33.87 21.78 23.57
N GLU A 430 34.58 20.89 24.24
CA GLU A 430 36.03 21.02 24.40
C GLU A 430 36.71 19.67 24.15
N LEU A 431 38.00 19.70 23.77
CA LEU A 431 38.81 18.51 23.65
C LEU A 431 39.70 18.33 24.85
N HIS A 432 39.71 17.12 25.41
CA HIS A 432 40.74 16.66 26.31
C HIS A 432 41.71 15.76 25.57
N TYR A 433 42.97 15.77 25.93
CA TYR A 433 44.06 15.11 25.21
C TYR A 433 44.65 14.05 26.13
N GLN A 434 44.47 12.77 25.77
CA GLN A 434 45.06 11.68 26.55
C GLN A 434 46.41 11.31 25.95
N PRO A 435 47.51 11.33 26.78
CA PRO A 435 48.84 11.11 26.26
C PRO A 435 49.05 9.64 25.89
N LEU A 436 49.74 9.42 24.78
CA LEU A 436 50.24 8.15 24.25
C LEU A 436 51.76 8.10 24.41
N PHE A 437 52.23 7.08 25.08
CA PHE A 437 53.70 6.94 25.37
C PHE A 437 54.29 5.74 24.61
N ARG A 438 55.50 5.86 24.12
CA ARG A 438 56.32 4.72 23.70
C ARG A 438 56.74 3.92 24.92
N LEU A 439 56.52 2.62 24.96
CA LEU A 439 56.81 1.77 26.10
C LEU A 439 58.30 1.49 26.27
N GLY A 440 59.10 1.51 25.18
CA GLY A 440 60.54 1.24 25.22
C GLY A 440 61.38 2.33 25.87
N ASP A 441 61.13 3.61 25.63
CA ASP A 441 61.86 4.75 26.18
C ASP A 441 61.00 5.68 27.07
N ARG A 442 59.74 5.38 27.23
CA ARG A 442 58.74 6.20 27.92
C ARG A 442 58.61 7.63 27.35
N GLY A 443 59.00 7.83 26.09
CA GLY A 443 58.86 9.09 25.40
C GLY A 443 57.41 9.34 24.99
N LEU A 444 56.97 10.58 25.05
CA LEU A 444 55.69 11.02 24.57
C LEU A 444 55.60 10.86 23.03
N ALA A 445 54.66 10.10 22.52
CA ALA A 445 54.44 9.85 21.09
C ALA A 445 53.39 10.76 20.48
N GLY A 446 52.36 11.09 21.23
CA GLY A 446 51.23 11.90 20.78
C GLY A 446 50.10 11.92 21.79
N PHE A 447 48.95 12.26 21.30
CA PHE A 447 47.74 12.32 22.12
C PHE A 447 46.52 11.78 21.32
N GLU A 448 45.56 11.27 22.08
CA GLU A 448 44.22 11.01 21.57
C GLU A 448 43.29 12.16 21.97
N ALA A 449 42.51 12.68 21.01
CA ALA A 449 41.56 13.77 21.24
C ALA A 449 40.21 13.16 21.67
N LEU A 450 39.84 13.48 22.89
CA LEU A 450 38.62 12.98 23.53
C LEU A 450 37.65 14.14 23.76
N VAL A 451 36.54 14.18 23.08
CA VAL A 451 35.53 15.22 23.20
C VAL A 451 34.90 15.21 24.61
N ARG A 452 34.64 16.40 25.11
CA ARG A 452 33.92 16.66 26.37
C ARG A 452 32.87 17.72 26.10
N TRP A 453 31.74 17.61 26.78
CA TRP A 453 30.67 18.59 26.69
C TRP A 453 30.56 19.35 28.02
N ARG A 454 30.87 20.64 27.99
CA ARG A 454 30.72 21.57 29.13
C ARG A 454 29.29 22.04 29.20
N HIS A 455 28.42 21.16 29.73
CA HIS A 455 26.99 21.40 29.82
C HIS A 455 26.66 22.45 30.87
N PRO A 456 25.81 23.47 30.57
CA PRO A 456 25.49 24.55 31.51
C PRO A 456 24.92 24.09 32.87
N ARG A 457 24.16 22.98 32.88
CA ARG A 457 23.50 22.45 34.08
C ARG A 457 24.21 21.26 34.71
N PHE A 458 24.86 20.42 33.93
CA PHE A 458 25.44 19.16 34.42
C PHE A 458 26.97 19.21 34.53
N GLY A 459 27.59 20.35 34.21
CA GLY A 459 29.05 20.48 34.23
C GLY A 459 29.70 19.71 33.07
N LEU A 460 30.85 19.12 33.30
CA LEU A 460 31.61 18.42 32.28
C LEU A 460 31.08 17.01 32.07
N ILE A 461 30.53 16.75 30.90
CA ILE A 461 29.95 15.46 30.50
C ILE A 461 30.94 14.71 29.63
N GLY A 462 31.18 13.43 29.92
CA GLY A 462 32.04 12.53 29.12
C GLY A 462 31.33 11.96 27.91
N PRO A 463 32.09 11.45 26.90
CA PRO A 463 31.56 10.95 25.64
C PRO A 463 30.54 9.80 25.77
N GLY A 464 30.71 8.88 26.71
CA GLY A 464 29.79 7.77 26.94
C GLY A 464 28.35 8.17 27.31
N HIS A 465 28.06 9.44 27.53
CA HIS A 465 26.70 9.94 27.82
C HIS A 465 26.02 10.57 26.60
N PHE A 466 26.75 10.90 25.53
CA PHE A 466 26.17 11.61 24.38
C PHE A 466 26.63 11.12 23.01
N ILE A 467 27.66 10.29 22.90
CA ILE A 467 28.12 9.76 21.61
C ILE A 467 27.06 8.84 21.00
N ASP A 468 26.52 7.87 21.76
CA ASP A 468 25.44 6.97 21.29
C ASP A 468 24.20 7.78 20.86
N LEU A 469 23.91 8.88 21.60
CA LEU A 469 22.86 9.81 21.24
C LEU A 469 23.16 10.52 19.90
N ALA A 470 24.38 11.01 19.73
CA ALA A 470 24.81 11.66 18.50
C ALA A 470 24.76 10.70 17.31
N GLU A 471 25.16 9.44 17.49
CA GLU A 471 25.09 8.40 16.46
C GLU A 471 23.66 8.08 16.04
N THR A 472 22.77 7.86 17.02
CA THR A 472 21.36 7.52 16.76
C THR A 472 20.56 8.66 16.14
N THR A 473 20.96 9.91 16.41
CA THR A 473 20.27 11.12 15.90
C THR A 473 20.94 11.76 14.69
N GLY A 474 22.04 11.17 14.19
CA GLY A 474 22.81 11.73 13.06
C GLY A 474 23.68 12.94 13.42
N LEU A 475 23.67 13.38 14.68
CA LEU A 475 24.50 14.49 15.14
C LEU A 475 26.00 14.14 15.20
N ILE A 476 26.33 12.85 15.07
CA ILE A 476 27.73 12.37 15.05
C ILE A 476 28.52 12.95 13.88
N ALA A 477 27.88 13.23 12.73
CA ALA A 477 28.57 13.81 11.56
C ALA A 477 29.05 15.24 11.85
N PRO A 478 28.19 16.21 12.23
CA PRO A 478 28.66 17.55 12.55
C PRO A 478 29.55 17.60 13.83
N LEU A 479 29.32 16.72 14.79
CA LEU A 479 30.16 16.60 15.98
C LEU A 479 31.57 16.13 15.59
N GLY A 480 31.68 15.07 14.79
CA GLY A 480 32.96 14.53 14.34
C GLY A 480 33.73 15.52 13.47
N GLU A 481 33.05 16.26 12.58
CA GLU A 481 33.68 17.36 11.85
C GLU A 481 34.28 18.41 12.79
N TRP A 482 33.52 18.83 13.81
CA TRP A 482 34.00 19.78 14.81
C TRP A 482 35.24 19.24 15.53
N VAL A 483 35.21 17.97 15.98
CA VAL A 483 36.33 17.32 16.68
C VAL A 483 37.56 17.27 15.79
N LEU A 484 37.40 16.81 14.54
CA LEU A 484 38.54 16.68 13.60
C LEU A 484 39.20 18.02 13.30
N ARG A 485 38.40 19.06 12.98
CA ARG A 485 38.94 20.42 12.74
C ARG A 485 39.64 20.96 13.96
N ARG A 486 39.07 20.82 15.14
CA ARG A 486 39.67 21.31 16.38
C ARG A 486 40.95 20.58 16.75
N ALA A 487 40.97 19.26 16.64
CA ALA A 487 42.15 18.43 16.92
C ALA A 487 43.31 18.75 15.98
N CYS A 488 43.05 18.83 14.66
CA CYS A 488 44.09 19.17 13.68
C CYS A 488 44.63 20.58 13.91
N SER A 489 43.79 21.58 14.15
CA SER A 489 44.18 22.96 14.43
C SER A 489 45.09 23.06 15.65
N VAL A 490 44.81 22.32 16.72
CA VAL A 490 45.64 22.27 17.91
C VAL A 490 46.95 21.55 17.66
N ALA A 491 46.89 20.39 17.01
CA ALA A 491 48.08 19.57 16.73
C ALA A 491 49.08 20.28 15.79
N ALA A 492 48.60 21.12 14.89
CA ALA A 492 49.48 21.91 14.01
C ALA A 492 50.46 22.81 14.76
N GLY A 493 50.04 23.29 15.97
CA GLY A 493 50.91 24.08 16.84
C GLY A 493 51.89 23.28 17.72
N TRP A 494 51.83 21.93 17.67
CA TRP A 494 52.67 21.05 18.48
C TRP A 494 53.96 20.64 17.77
N PRO A 495 54.97 20.10 18.50
CA PRO A 495 56.19 19.57 17.86
C PRO A 495 55.87 18.53 16.78
N LYS A 496 56.69 18.51 15.74
CA LYS A 496 56.43 17.66 14.54
C LYS A 496 56.43 16.16 14.82
N GLU A 497 57.06 15.77 15.89
CA GLU A 497 57.11 14.38 16.35
C GLU A 497 55.84 13.89 17.07
N SER A 498 54.95 14.84 17.46
CA SER A 498 53.72 14.49 18.18
C SER A 498 52.60 14.19 17.20
N THR A 499 51.97 13.04 17.34
CA THR A 499 50.77 12.63 16.58
C THR A 499 49.49 13.00 17.33
N MET A 500 48.40 13.13 16.58
CA MET A 500 47.04 13.35 17.10
C MET A 500 46.13 12.24 16.60
N ALA A 501 45.57 11.49 17.52
CA ALA A 501 44.58 10.46 17.23
C ALA A 501 43.14 11.03 17.38
N VAL A 502 42.27 10.70 16.45
CA VAL A 502 40.86 11.13 16.41
C VAL A 502 39.98 9.97 16.08
N ASN A 503 39.01 9.73 16.92
CA ASN A 503 37.99 8.68 16.73
C ASN A 503 37.01 9.00 15.61
N LEU A 504 36.72 8.03 14.74
CA LEU A 504 35.71 8.09 13.68
C LEU A 504 34.64 7.05 13.91
N SER A 505 33.38 7.49 14.03
CA SER A 505 32.24 6.57 14.15
C SER A 505 31.96 5.85 12.83
N PRO A 506 31.63 4.54 12.88
CA PRO A 506 31.17 3.79 11.71
C PRO A 506 30.02 4.47 10.94
N ARG A 507 29.11 5.17 11.67
CA ARG A 507 27.99 5.89 11.05
C ARG A 507 28.42 7.12 10.25
N GLN A 508 29.53 7.77 10.62
CA GLN A 508 30.09 8.86 9.82
C GLN A 508 30.60 8.36 8.47
N LEU A 509 31.19 7.15 8.44
CA LEU A 509 31.73 6.56 7.22
C LEU A 509 30.66 6.23 6.17
N GLN A 510 29.41 6.01 6.59
CA GLN A 510 28.29 5.70 5.71
C GLN A 510 27.58 6.93 5.11
N GLY A 511 27.70 8.11 5.72
CA GLY A 511 26.85 9.27 5.42
C GLY A 511 27.59 10.53 4.96
N SER A 512 28.95 10.55 4.97
CA SER A 512 29.75 11.74 4.72
C SER A 512 30.93 11.43 3.82
N ASP A 513 31.36 12.39 2.98
CA ASP A 513 32.61 12.29 2.24
C ASP A 513 33.79 12.57 3.19
N ILE A 514 34.15 11.57 3.99
CA ILE A 514 35.21 11.66 4.99
C ILE A 514 36.58 11.97 4.35
N PRO A 515 37.00 11.37 3.22
CA PRO A 515 38.24 11.76 2.59
C PRO A 515 38.31 13.25 2.27
N LYS A 516 37.24 13.82 1.74
CA LYS A 516 37.18 15.25 1.42
C LYS A 516 37.20 16.13 2.67
N LEU A 517 36.51 15.72 3.73
CA LEU A 517 36.52 16.40 5.04
C LEU A 517 37.94 16.41 5.62
N VAL A 518 38.64 15.28 5.60
CA VAL A 518 40.04 15.16 6.11
C VAL A 518 40.95 16.01 5.28
N GLU A 519 40.91 15.95 3.93
CA GLU A 519 41.70 16.77 3.03
C GLU A 519 41.53 18.26 3.35
N ASN A 520 40.28 18.75 3.38
CA ASN A 520 40.00 20.16 3.68
C ASN A 520 40.51 20.55 5.07
N THR A 521 40.36 19.67 6.06
CA THR A 521 40.83 19.95 7.43
C THR A 521 42.35 20.03 7.54
N LEU A 522 43.06 19.16 6.86
CA LEU A 522 44.53 19.21 6.81
C LEU A 522 45.02 20.47 6.11
N ASP A 523 44.41 20.86 5.00
CA ASP A 523 44.76 22.09 4.27
C ASP A 523 44.50 23.33 5.12
N GLU A 524 43.36 23.42 5.80
CA GLU A 524 42.98 24.55 6.66
C GLU A 524 43.90 24.66 7.90
N SER A 525 44.22 23.54 8.53
CA SER A 525 45.03 23.53 9.77
C SER A 525 46.53 23.60 9.50
N GLY A 526 47.00 23.19 8.29
CA GLY A 526 48.40 23.04 8.00
C GLY A 526 49.10 21.89 8.73
N LEU A 527 48.33 20.94 9.28
CA LEU A 527 48.86 19.75 9.93
C LEU A 527 49.45 18.79 8.87
N GLU A 528 50.68 18.34 9.08
CA GLU A 528 51.29 17.33 8.21
C GLU A 528 50.48 16.02 8.30
N PRO A 529 49.98 15.43 7.17
CA PRO A 529 49.03 14.31 7.17
C PRO A 529 49.47 13.13 8.03
N HIS A 530 50.75 12.75 8.01
CA HIS A 530 51.27 11.60 8.76
C HIS A 530 51.21 11.77 10.30
N ARG A 531 50.86 12.96 10.77
CA ARG A 531 50.67 13.27 12.20
C ARG A 531 49.23 13.05 12.65
N LEU A 532 48.25 12.95 11.70
CA LEU A 532 46.90 12.60 12.00
C LEU A 532 46.73 11.07 11.97
N ASP A 533 46.15 10.54 13.03
CA ASP A 533 45.82 9.13 13.20
C ASP A 533 44.32 8.99 13.35
N LEU A 534 43.66 8.30 12.45
CA LEU A 534 42.21 8.10 12.48
C LEU A 534 41.90 6.75 13.12
N GLU A 535 41.22 6.76 14.25
CA GLU A 535 40.87 5.58 15.02
C GLU A 535 39.49 5.10 14.65
N ILE A 536 39.36 3.80 14.35
CA ILE A 536 38.14 3.20 13.83
C ILE A 536 37.93 1.89 14.55
N THR A 537 36.72 1.69 15.09
CA THR A 537 36.37 0.46 15.78
C THR A 537 36.27 -0.72 14.81
N GLU A 538 36.53 -1.91 15.30
CA GLU A 538 36.45 -3.18 14.59
C GLU A 538 35.11 -3.40 13.86
N SER A 539 34.02 -2.84 14.38
CA SER A 539 32.67 -3.00 13.81
C SER A 539 32.50 -2.42 12.38
N VAL A 540 33.41 -1.60 11.90
CA VAL A 540 33.44 -1.11 10.51
C VAL A 540 33.61 -2.22 9.48
N PHE A 541 34.19 -3.35 9.87
CA PHE A 541 34.37 -4.50 8.98
C PHE A 541 33.13 -5.36 8.79
N VAL A 542 32.06 -5.09 9.57
CA VAL A 542 30.79 -5.79 9.49
C VAL A 542 29.86 -4.97 8.60
N GLY A 543 29.77 -5.32 7.30
CA GLY A 543 28.93 -4.59 6.34
C GLY A 543 29.52 -4.61 4.93
N ASP A 544 29.42 -3.51 4.19
CA ASP A 544 30.01 -3.36 2.86
C ASP A 544 31.53 -3.20 2.92
N ALA A 545 32.22 -4.35 2.92
CA ALA A 545 33.68 -4.42 3.01
C ALA A 545 34.39 -3.76 1.81
N GLU A 546 33.81 -3.81 0.60
CA GLU A 546 34.42 -3.20 -0.60
C GLU A 546 34.36 -1.68 -0.52
N HIS A 547 33.24 -1.13 -0.11
CA HIS A 547 33.07 0.32 0.08
C HIS A 547 34.02 0.83 1.17
N SER A 548 34.06 0.15 2.33
CA SER A 548 34.97 0.48 3.43
C SER A 548 36.44 0.45 2.98
N LEU A 549 36.83 -0.58 2.25
CA LEU A 549 38.20 -0.71 1.74
C LEU A 549 38.61 0.42 0.77
N ALA A 550 37.68 0.82 -0.12
CA ALA A 550 37.93 1.93 -1.04
C ALA A 550 38.10 3.26 -0.30
N LEU A 551 37.23 3.50 0.72
CA LEU A 551 37.30 4.67 1.59
C LEU A 551 38.67 4.78 2.30
N PHE A 552 39.09 3.67 2.94
CA PHE A 552 40.37 3.68 3.68
C PHE A 552 41.58 3.81 2.78
N ARG A 553 41.56 3.26 1.56
CA ARG A 553 42.60 3.52 0.56
C ARG A 553 42.67 5.00 0.19
N SER A 554 41.55 5.68 0.05
CA SER A 554 41.48 7.10 -0.21
C SER A 554 42.06 7.91 0.94
N LEU A 555 41.77 7.59 2.19
CA LEU A 555 42.36 8.21 3.37
C LEU A 555 43.86 7.99 3.43
N LYS A 556 44.35 6.77 3.19
CA LYS A 556 45.77 6.47 3.14
C LYS A 556 46.51 7.26 2.03
N ALA A 557 45.85 7.48 0.90
CA ALA A 557 46.42 8.28 -0.20
C ALA A 557 46.65 9.76 0.22
N LEU A 558 45.90 10.28 1.19
CA LEU A 558 46.17 11.60 1.79
C LEU A 558 47.41 11.60 2.70
N GLY A 559 47.93 10.43 3.08
CA GLY A 559 49.10 10.27 3.95
C GLY A 559 48.79 10.21 5.45
N VAL A 560 47.53 10.12 5.85
CA VAL A 560 47.11 9.92 7.25
C VAL A 560 47.36 8.49 7.71
N LYS A 561 47.42 8.31 9.04
CA LYS A 561 47.49 7.00 9.68
C LYS A 561 46.10 6.50 10.03
N ILE A 562 45.94 5.18 10.01
CA ILE A 562 44.70 4.51 10.39
C ILE A 562 45.00 3.50 11.51
N SER A 563 44.25 3.58 12.60
CA SER A 563 44.35 2.69 13.73
C SER A 563 43.05 1.90 13.89
N ILE A 564 43.17 0.60 14.13
CA ILE A 564 42.02 -0.25 14.52
C ILE A 564 41.88 -0.16 16.03
N ASP A 565 40.73 0.32 16.49
CA ASP A 565 40.41 0.51 17.90
C ASP A 565 39.53 -0.61 18.47
N ASP A 566 39.53 -0.77 19.80
CA ASP A 566 38.78 -1.78 20.55
C ASP A 566 38.98 -3.22 20.04
N PHE A 567 40.19 -3.53 19.53
CA PHE A 567 40.45 -4.82 18.89
C PHE A 567 40.30 -5.99 19.88
N GLY A 568 39.50 -7.00 19.48
CA GLY A 568 39.19 -8.21 20.24
C GLY A 568 37.89 -8.14 21.03
N ALA A 569 37.23 -6.96 21.15
CA ALA A 569 35.95 -6.84 21.80
C ALA A 569 34.75 -7.26 20.90
N GLY A 570 34.99 -7.42 19.58
CA GLY A 570 33.98 -7.73 18.57
C GLY A 570 34.24 -9.04 17.84
N TYR A 571 33.49 -9.25 16.74
CA TYR A 571 33.65 -10.39 15.84
C TYR A 571 34.63 -10.08 14.71
N SER A 572 35.94 -10.17 14.96
CA SER A 572 36.94 -10.03 13.89
C SER A 572 36.97 -11.25 12.97
N SER A 573 36.60 -11.04 11.72
CA SER A 573 37.07 -11.97 10.69
C SER A 573 38.50 -11.59 10.31
N LEU A 574 39.51 -12.37 10.76
CA LEU A 574 40.92 -12.19 10.38
C LEU A 574 41.14 -12.09 8.86
N ALA A 575 40.17 -12.55 8.06
CA ALA A 575 40.23 -12.45 6.61
C ALA A 575 40.21 -11.01 6.11
N TYR A 576 39.48 -10.09 6.77
CA TYR A 576 39.41 -8.69 6.38
C TYR A 576 40.70 -7.92 6.71
N LEU A 577 41.37 -8.26 7.82
CA LEU A 577 42.64 -7.61 8.22
C LEU A 577 43.73 -7.76 7.14
N ARG A 578 43.69 -8.84 6.36
CA ARG A 578 44.69 -9.06 5.31
C ARG A 578 44.73 -7.98 4.23
N ASP A 579 43.57 -7.47 3.86
CA ASP A 579 43.43 -6.58 2.70
C ASP A 579 43.28 -5.11 3.13
N PHE A 580 43.25 -4.87 4.46
CA PHE A 580 42.97 -3.55 5.05
C PHE A 580 44.25 -2.75 5.32
N PRO A 581 44.37 -1.49 4.90
CA PRO A 581 45.59 -0.68 5.04
C PRO A 581 45.64 0.05 6.40
N PHE A 582 45.96 -0.63 7.49
CA PHE A 582 46.08 -0.02 8.83
C PHE A 582 47.56 0.12 9.24
N ASP A 583 47.84 1.07 10.15
CA ASP A 583 49.17 1.37 10.69
C ASP A 583 49.33 0.92 12.13
N LYS A 584 48.20 0.80 12.89
CA LYS A 584 48.21 0.43 14.30
C LYS A 584 47.05 -0.50 14.64
N ILE A 585 47.25 -1.29 15.69
CA ILE A 585 46.20 -2.05 16.38
C ILE A 585 46.21 -1.65 17.87
N LYS A 586 45.06 -1.17 18.37
CA LYS A 586 44.85 -0.84 19.78
C LYS A 586 44.11 -1.99 20.46
N LEU A 587 44.73 -2.61 21.46
CA LEU A 587 44.11 -3.67 22.24
C LEU A 587 43.20 -3.07 23.30
N ASP A 588 41.91 -3.47 23.29
CA ASP A 588 40.89 -2.95 24.19
C ASP A 588 41.27 -3.15 25.68
N ARG A 589 40.89 -2.19 26.48
CA ARG A 589 41.16 -2.15 27.94
C ARG A 589 40.66 -3.39 28.70
N SER A 590 39.63 -4.07 28.24
CA SER A 590 39.08 -5.26 28.92
C SER A 590 40.11 -6.39 29.01
N PHE A 591 40.98 -6.51 28.00
CA PHE A 591 42.07 -7.48 28.00
C PHE A 591 43.29 -7.07 28.83
N ILE A 592 43.47 -5.75 29.01
CA ILE A 592 44.55 -5.22 29.84
C ILE A 592 44.17 -5.24 31.33
N ALA A 593 42.90 -5.04 31.67
CA ALA A 593 42.42 -4.97 33.04
C ALA A 593 42.73 -6.26 33.85
N ASP A 594 42.60 -7.44 33.24
CA ASP A 594 42.85 -8.71 33.88
C ASP A 594 44.11 -9.45 33.38
N LEU A 595 44.99 -8.76 32.69
CA LEU A 595 46.16 -9.29 32.00
C LEU A 595 47.09 -10.11 32.92
N ASP A 596 47.22 -9.68 34.18
CA ASP A 596 48.09 -10.27 35.18
C ASP A 596 47.51 -11.58 35.78
N CYS A 597 46.20 -11.82 35.68
CA CYS A 597 45.51 -12.96 36.29
C CYS A 597 44.79 -13.89 35.28
N ASN A 598 44.55 -13.43 34.05
CA ASN A 598 43.83 -14.17 33.05
C ASN A 598 44.75 -14.66 31.93
N LYS A 599 44.91 -15.98 31.81
CA LYS A 599 45.73 -16.58 30.74
C LYS A 599 45.14 -16.36 29.35
N GLY A 600 43.83 -16.20 29.23
CA GLY A 600 43.14 -15.90 27.98
C GLY A 600 43.55 -14.55 27.47
N SER A 601 43.42 -13.49 28.29
CA SER A 601 43.81 -12.11 27.99
C SER A 601 45.30 -12.01 27.62
N LEU A 602 46.14 -12.71 28.36
CA LEU A 602 47.59 -12.82 28.02
C LEU A 602 47.83 -13.46 26.65
N SER A 603 47.08 -14.49 26.30
CA SER A 603 47.22 -15.16 24.99
C SER A 603 46.75 -14.27 23.85
N ILE A 604 45.64 -13.52 24.05
CA ILE A 604 45.13 -12.54 23.08
C ILE A 604 46.13 -11.42 22.90
N ALA A 605 46.67 -10.82 23.96
CA ALA A 605 47.70 -9.80 23.87
C ALA A 605 48.92 -10.26 23.06
N LYS A 606 49.42 -11.45 23.27
CA LYS A 606 50.50 -12.03 22.47
C LYS A 606 50.13 -12.21 21.01
N ALA A 607 48.90 -12.65 20.73
CA ALA A 607 48.42 -12.86 19.36
C ALA A 607 48.33 -11.50 18.62
N VAL A 608 47.87 -10.42 19.27
CA VAL A 608 47.79 -9.09 18.69
C VAL A 608 49.16 -8.55 18.31
N VAL A 609 50.16 -8.71 19.18
CA VAL A 609 51.56 -8.32 18.84
C VAL A 609 52.10 -9.11 17.63
N ALA A 610 51.84 -10.41 17.58
CA ALA A 610 52.24 -11.24 16.45
C ALA A 610 51.55 -10.86 15.14
N ILE A 611 50.24 -10.60 15.20
CA ILE A 611 49.44 -10.14 14.07
C ILE A 611 49.98 -8.78 13.56
N ALA A 612 50.08 -7.78 14.41
CA ALA A 612 50.58 -6.46 14.05
C ALA A 612 51.98 -6.53 13.40
N SER A 613 52.88 -7.32 14.00
CA SER A 613 54.21 -7.57 13.45
C SER A 613 54.17 -8.18 12.05
N GLY A 614 53.27 -9.11 11.80
CA GLY A 614 53.10 -9.76 10.48
C GLY A 614 52.61 -8.78 9.39
N PHE A 615 51.91 -7.76 9.75
CA PHE A 615 51.42 -6.70 8.85
C PHE A 615 52.31 -5.45 8.82
N GLY A 616 53.38 -5.39 9.61
CA GLY A 616 54.23 -4.19 9.73
C GLY A 616 53.56 -3.03 10.43
N ALA A 617 52.52 -3.32 11.21
CA ALA A 617 51.79 -2.35 12.01
C ALA A 617 52.33 -2.29 13.46
N THR A 618 52.07 -1.19 14.13
CA THR A 618 52.44 -1.00 15.56
C THR A 618 51.27 -1.32 16.49
N THR A 619 51.61 -1.56 17.74
CA THR A 619 50.62 -1.97 18.78
C THR A 619 50.50 -0.92 19.86
N VAL A 620 49.23 -0.74 20.34
CA VAL A 620 48.91 0.10 21.49
C VAL A 620 48.20 -0.74 22.54
N ALA A 621 48.62 -0.71 23.78
CA ALA A 621 47.91 -1.27 24.92
C ALA A 621 47.10 -0.16 25.62
N GLU A 622 45.77 -0.36 25.71
CA GLU A 622 44.87 0.59 26.31
C GLU A 622 44.48 0.25 27.75
N GLY A 623 44.12 1.26 28.51
CA GLY A 623 43.62 1.07 29.90
C GLY A 623 44.69 0.56 30.85
N ILE A 624 45.96 0.95 30.69
CA ILE A 624 47.00 0.64 31.65
C ILE A 624 46.75 1.44 32.92
N GLU A 625 46.48 0.76 34.04
CA GLU A 625 46.15 1.35 35.32
C GLU A 625 47.20 1.08 36.41
N THR A 626 48.08 0.08 36.19
CA THR A 626 49.09 -0.31 37.18
C THR A 626 50.49 -0.45 36.60
N ASP A 627 51.51 -0.34 37.44
CA ASP A 627 52.92 -0.63 37.06
C ASP A 627 53.12 -2.06 36.54
N SER A 628 52.38 -3.04 37.13
CA SER A 628 52.43 -4.44 36.70
C SER A 628 51.97 -4.62 35.26
N GLN A 629 50.81 -4.04 34.93
CA GLN A 629 50.30 -4.08 33.55
C GLN A 629 51.27 -3.40 32.58
N ALA A 630 51.82 -2.24 32.95
CA ALA A 630 52.79 -1.52 32.12
C ALA A 630 54.06 -2.35 31.87
N ALA A 631 54.57 -3.05 32.88
CA ALA A 631 55.70 -3.96 32.73
C ALA A 631 55.39 -5.17 31.87
N THR A 632 54.19 -5.77 32.06
CA THR A 632 53.73 -6.92 31.31
C THR A 632 53.59 -6.62 29.81
N VAL A 633 52.88 -5.53 29.41
CA VAL A 633 52.71 -5.11 27.99
C VAL A 633 54.03 -4.76 27.36
N THR A 634 54.94 -4.12 28.12
CA THR A 634 56.29 -3.80 27.64
C THR A 634 57.05 -5.12 27.33
N SER A 635 56.97 -6.13 28.23
CA SER A 635 57.65 -7.39 28.05
C SER A 635 57.09 -8.23 26.89
N LEU A 636 55.81 -8.04 26.57
CA LEU A 636 55.09 -8.65 25.45
C LEU A 636 55.48 -8.05 24.09
N GLY A 637 56.12 -6.86 24.11
CA GLY A 637 56.59 -6.20 22.91
C GLY A 637 55.58 -5.20 22.31
N PHE A 638 54.66 -4.67 23.07
CA PHE A 638 53.86 -3.54 22.64
C PHE A 638 54.69 -2.29 22.42
N ASP A 639 54.40 -1.56 21.34
CA ASP A 639 55.13 -0.35 20.97
C ASP A 639 54.74 0.87 21.81
N PHE A 640 53.42 0.99 22.02
CA PHE A 640 52.83 2.13 22.74
C PHE A 640 51.90 1.68 23.86
N GLY A 641 51.66 2.59 24.78
CA GLY A 641 50.73 2.40 25.88
C GLY A 641 50.00 3.68 26.24
N GLN A 642 48.74 3.49 26.64
CA GLN A 642 47.83 4.53 27.10
C GLN A 642 47.04 4.04 28.31
N GLY A 643 46.72 4.88 29.25
CA GLY A 643 45.93 4.53 30.43
C GLY A 643 46.16 5.50 31.61
N TYR A 644 45.35 5.36 32.66
CA TYR A 644 45.36 6.30 33.79
C TYR A 644 46.66 6.24 34.61
N HIS A 645 47.34 5.14 34.53
CA HIS A 645 48.69 5.03 35.15
C HIS A 645 49.72 5.90 34.44
N LEU A 646 49.64 5.96 33.11
CA LEU A 646 50.57 6.74 32.26
C LEU A 646 50.14 8.21 32.18
N GLY A 647 48.83 8.48 32.11
CA GLY A 647 48.28 9.81 32.05
C GLY A 647 46.75 9.82 31.84
N ARG A 648 46.07 10.67 32.61
CA ARG A 648 44.64 10.93 32.40
C ARG A 648 44.44 11.88 31.23
N PRO A 649 43.24 11.95 30.62
CA PRO A 649 42.92 13.00 29.65
C PRO A 649 43.15 14.39 30.23
N LEU A 650 43.90 15.21 29.54
CA LEU A 650 44.38 16.53 29.97
C LEU A 650 43.63 17.64 29.24
N THR A 651 43.50 18.80 29.88
CA THR A 651 43.14 20.04 29.18
C THR A 651 44.25 20.47 28.20
N LEU A 652 43.96 21.37 27.29
CA LEU A 652 44.95 21.88 26.31
C LEU A 652 46.21 22.42 26.99
N ASP A 653 46.06 23.23 28.02
CA ASP A 653 47.21 23.85 28.75
C ASP A 653 48.08 22.78 29.44
N ALA A 654 47.41 21.75 30.02
CA ALA A 654 48.12 20.68 30.70
C ALA A 654 48.85 19.77 29.66
N ALA A 655 48.26 19.53 28.49
CA ALA A 655 48.88 18.77 27.40
C ALA A 655 50.11 19.55 26.84
N GLN A 656 49.98 20.84 26.62
CA GLN A 656 51.14 21.69 26.21
C GLN A 656 52.26 21.66 27.24
N THR A 657 51.94 21.71 28.51
CA THR A 657 52.94 21.61 29.59
C THR A 657 53.64 20.26 29.56
N LEU A 658 52.90 19.16 29.31
CA LEU A 658 53.49 17.82 29.19
C LEU A 658 54.41 17.71 27.96
N ILE A 659 54.02 18.29 26.85
CA ILE A 659 54.84 18.36 25.61
C ILE A 659 56.18 19.05 25.92
N MET A 660 56.17 20.22 26.59
CA MET A 660 57.36 20.96 26.94
C MET A 660 58.34 20.18 27.81
N ARG A 661 57.82 19.32 28.71
CA ARG A 661 58.65 18.46 29.57
C ARG A 661 59.33 17.32 28.83
N HIS A 662 58.73 16.82 27.72
CA HIS A 662 59.26 15.73 26.92
C HIS A 662 59.93 16.23 25.63
N ALA A 663 59.91 17.52 25.36
CA ALA A 663 60.66 18.11 24.25
C ALA A 663 62.16 17.86 24.44
N PRO A 664 62.88 17.37 23.44
CA PRO A 664 64.33 17.23 23.52
C PRO A 664 64.95 18.62 23.84
N PRO A 665 65.98 18.70 24.72
CA PRO A 665 66.58 19.95 25.04
C PRO A 665 67.02 20.67 23.76
N ALA A 666 66.60 21.95 23.62
CA ALA A 666 66.99 22.75 22.43
C ALA A 666 68.50 22.71 22.26
N VAL A 667 68.96 22.10 21.18
CA VAL A 667 70.39 22.09 20.84
C VAL A 667 70.81 23.53 20.63
N SER A 668 71.42 24.13 21.69
CA SER A 668 71.97 25.48 21.62
C SER A 668 73.02 25.53 20.49
N ALA A 669 72.74 26.27 19.44
CA ALA A 669 73.68 26.54 18.34
C ALA A 669 74.86 27.33 18.95
N ARG A 670 75.76 26.60 19.59
CA ARG A 670 77.09 27.20 19.91
C ARG A 670 77.76 27.61 18.62
N LYS A 671 77.81 28.94 18.35
CA LYS A 671 78.64 29.59 17.33
C LYS A 671 80.03 28.99 17.37
N ARG A 672 80.39 28.22 16.38
CA ARG A 672 81.85 27.99 16.04
C ARG A 672 82.41 29.30 15.65
N LEU A 673 83.06 30.00 16.61
CA LEU A 673 83.98 31.05 16.31
C LEU A 673 85.18 30.44 15.57
N ARG A 674 85.22 30.62 14.27
CA ARG A 674 86.47 30.39 13.48
C ARG A 674 87.53 31.38 13.98
N ARG A 675 88.58 30.91 14.69
CA ARG A 675 89.85 31.60 14.75
C ARG A 675 90.48 31.45 13.40
N LYS A 676 90.70 32.60 12.70
CA LYS A 676 91.72 32.75 11.68
C LYS A 676 93.03 33.13 12.42
N VAL A 677 94.08 32.38 12.19
CA VAL A 677 95.46 32.78 12.09
C VAL A 677 96.04 32.03 10.94
#